data_76bf6c65493657fbdb4cf870f30885c3
#
_entry.id   76bf6c65493657fbdb4cf870f30885c3
#
_cell.length_a   1.000
_cell.length_b   1.000
_cell.length_c   1.000
_cell.angle_alpha   90.00
_cell.angle_beta   90.00
_cell.angle_gamma   90.00
#
_symmetry.space_group_name_H-M   'P 1'
#
loop_
_entity.id
_entity.type
_entity.pdbx_description
1 polymer ?
#
loop_
_entity_poly.entity_id
_entity_poly.type
_entity_poly.pdbx_seq_one_letter_code
_entity_poly.pdbx_strand_id
1 'polypeptide(L)'
;MFPDSTPRATTITLGAFVALQLAAAAFGQSQFTGFTPGNLVVSRSVYTGDASTLVVGQALPPVCPSTAACGTAKASDSGAYPSLTSTNNVWNNDKVDGSFGITSPILLDQITPTGTPVNTLAIPSNLVTTSFSSKSELALNVSTDGAVLTFMAYIAPPNTIDVSNSNTPGVYDPTNPSGGSYFRSVVQVGANGAMQVTPVNAYAGNNGRAAILAGGLYYMVGNSNNGSGTPTNVTTATGVEVATPGQSAATVPTQVGDFEITQVNDPATGKPYTAADKAGKDNNFRGLTVFNNTLYVTKGSGSNGINTVYQVGAAGTLPTLANAATATLTILPGFPTVLAKNLDATGNYPFGIWFANATTLYVGDEGDGTPADAATSPSAGVQKWVLANGTWKRVYVLQTGLNLGQPYSITNYPVALNPSTDGVRNITGKVNADGTVTIYGITSTVSTNGDQGADPNKLVAVTDVLANMDPTVAAKETFTTLKTAAAGEVLRGVALTPTAPSTPMSNTPLVLSAASPGVMALAPGSIGYAAGQNLTRANTEPIVGPLPTAWGDASVSIVDSAGKTWAAPLMFVAPWQVNFQVPLGVAAGSAQVKVSSSAGIQSANNIQIGPVAPAMFTLNGSGLAAGYAVRVSGTSQTVESTYALNNFGSFSAAPIDMGSSTDQVYLVLYGSGLQAAGTSGVTATVNGANAQVLYAGPQTTFPGLDQVNLLLPSSLAGKGNVNVQVTANKILANPVQITVQ
;
A
#
# COMPACT_ATOMS: atom_id res chain seq x y z
N MET A 1 29.94 33.47 -9.29
CA MET A 1 28.93 34.41 -9.77
C MET A 1 28.52 33.88 -11.16
N PHE A 2 27.47 33.07 -11.22
CA PHE A 2 26.92 32.59 -12.49
C PHE A 2 25.99 33.68 -13.03
N PRO A 3 26.02 34.00 -14.33
CA PRO A 3 25.07 34.96 -14.87
C PRO A 3 23.65 34.35 -14.86
N ASP A 4 22.72 35.20 -14.53
CA ASP A 4 21.28 34.95 -14.42
C ASP A 4 20.66 34.88 -15.83
N SER A 5 20.98 33.81 -16.58
CA SER A 5 20.38 33.53 -17.87
C SER A 5 19.71 32.15 -17.89
N THR A 6 18.57 32.07 -17.17
CA THR A 6 17.65 30.94 -17.35
C THR A 6 16.98 31.06 -18.73
N PRO A 7 17.10 30.07 -19.61
CA PRO A 7 16.35 30.10 -20.88
C PRO A 7 14.84 30.07 -20.56
N ARG A 8 14.05 30.94 -21.17
CA ARG A 8 12.57 31.01 -21.00
C ARG A 8 11.85 29.66 -21.23
N ALA A 9 12.45 28.73 -21.95
CA ALA A 9 11.92 27.40 -22.19
C ALA A 9 11.89 26.51 -20.91
N THR A 10 12.90 26.65 -20.02
CA THR A 10 12.97 25.88 -18.76
C THR A 10 11.95 26.37 -17.75
N THR A 11 11.61 27.65 -17.80
CA THR A 11 10.63 28.28 -16.89
C THR A 11 9.19 27.81 -17.18
N ILE A 12 8.83 27.65 -18.46
CA ILE A 12 7.51 27.15 -18.89
C ILE A 12 7.35 25.67 -18.51
N THR A 13 8.42 24.86 -18.63
CA THR A 13 8.40 23.44 -18.28
C THR A 13 8.23 23.21 -16.80
N LEU A 14 8.80 24.06 -15.94
CA LEU A 14 8.70 23.91 -14.49
C LEU A 14 7.31 24.33 -13.94
N GLY A 15 6.69 25.38 -14.49
CA GLY A 15 5.30 25.77 -14.17
C GLY A 15 4.30 24.69 -14.62
N ALA A 16 4.50 24.10 -15.81
CA ALA A 16 3.74 22.94 -16.28
C ALA A 16 4.01 21.68 -15.42
N PHE A 17 5.16 21.61 -14.78
CA PHE A 17 5.59 20.47 -13.98
C PHE A 17 4.90 20.38 -12.61
N VAL A 18 4.77 21.48 -11.89
CA VAL A 18 3.93 21.59 -10.69
C VAL A 18 2.46 21.34 -11.07
N ALA A 19 2.05 21.68 -12.30
CA ALA A 19 0.72 21.44 -12.83
C ALA A 19 0.49 19.98 -13.31
N LEU A 20 1.49 19.29 -13.87
CA LEU A 20 1.30 17.94 -14.45
C LEU A 20 1.23 16.83 -13.38
N GLN A 21 1.81 17.00 -12.21
CA GLN A 21 1.52 16.15 -11.05
C GLN A 21 0.07 16.36 -10.52
N LEU A 22 -0.66 17.32 -11.09
CA LEU A 22 -1.98 17.74 -10.66
C LEU A 22 -3.12 17.20 -11.53
N ALA A 23 -2.83 16.65 -12.71
CA ALA A 23 -3.84 16.16 -13.64
C ALA A 23 -3.98 14.63 -13.58
N ALA A 24 -4.47 14.08 -12.46
CA ALA A 24 -5.07 12.75 -12.47
C ALA A 24 -6.43 12.85 -13.19
N ALA A 25 -6.59 12.10 -14.29
CA ALA A 25 -7.78 12.11 -15.12
C ALA A 25 -9.06 11.92 -14.29
N ALA A 26 -9.96 12.90 -14.33
CA ALA A 26 -11.30 12.78 -13.80
C ALA A 26 -12.09 11.84 -14.72
N PHE A 27 -12.21 10.58 -14.36
CA PHE A 27 -13.26 9.73 -14.90
C PHE A 27 -14.59 10.26 -14.38
N GLY A 28 -15.54 10.56 -15.26
CA GLY A 28 -16.89 10.93 -14.90
C GLY A 28 -17.58 9.79 -14.14
N GLN A 29 -17.48 9.83 -12.82
CA GLN A 29 -18.15 8.87 -11.96
C GLN A 29 -19.54 9.37 -11.63
N SER A 30 -20.54 8.48 -11.73
CA SER A 30 -21.82 8.69 -11.06
C SER A 30 -21.55 8.96 -9.58
N GLN A 31 -22.12 10.03 -9.05
CA GLN A 31 -21.87 10.43 -7.66
C GLN A 31 -22.25 9.27 -6.73
N PHE A 32 -21.29 8.77 -5.93
CA PHE A 32 -21.57 7.75 -4.94
C PHE A 32 -22.53 8.29 -3.89
N THR A 33 -23.65 7.62 -3.69
CA THR A 33 -24.76 8.10 -2.84
C THR A 33 -24.74 7.48 -1.44
N GLY A 34 -23.76 6.63 -1.15
CA GLY A 34 -23.64 5.91 0.12
C GLY A 34 -23.88 4.41 -0.02
N PHE A 35 -23.53 3.68 1.03
CA PHE A 35 -23.80 2.26 1.16
C PHE A 35 -25.20 2.01 1.72
N THR A 36 -25.92 1.06 1.14
CA THR A 36 -27.24 0.61 1.61
C THR A 36 -27.05 -0.51 2.64
N PRO A 37 -27.59 -0.39 3.86
CA PRO A 37 -27.46 -1.42 4.87
C PRO A 37 -27.94 -2.79 4.41
N GLY A 38 -27.19 -3.84 4.73
CA GLY A 38 -27.51 -5.22 4.40
C GLY A 38 -26.97 -5.70 3.05
N ASN A 39 -26.41 -4.83 2.24
CA ASN A 39 -25.66 -5.19 1.03
C ASN A 39 -24.23 -5.63 1.39
N LEU A 40 -23.51 -6.09 0.37
CA LEU A 40 -22.10 -6.41 0.43
C LEU A 40 -21.26 -5.27 -0.13
N VAL A 41 -20.05 -5.12 0.37
CA VAL A 41 -18.98 -4.36 -0.26
C VAL A 41 -17.87 -5.32 -0.64
N VAL A 42 -17.40 -5.21 -1.87
CA VAL A 42 -16.30 -6.03 -2.41
C VAL A 42 -15.18 -5.08 -2.84
N SER A 43 -13.99 -5.26 -2.30
CA SER A 43 -12.81 -4.54 -2.78
C SER A 43 -12.29 -5.17 -4.07
N ARG A 44 -11.96 -4.34 -5.03
CA ARG A 44 -11.46 -4.74 -6.34
C ARG A 44 -10.25 -3.91 -6.71
N SER A 45 -9.15 -4.56 -7.10
CA SER A 45 -8.02 -3.91 -7.77
C SER A 45 -8.20 -3.98 -9.28
N VAL A 46 -7.79 -2.91 -9.98
CA VAL A 46 -7.98 -2.79 -11.43
C VAL A 46 -6.66 -2.39 -12.07
N TYR A 47 -6.19 -3.20 -13.00
CA TYR A 47 -5.08 -2.85 -13.86
C TYR A 47 -5.55 -1.93 -14.98
N THR A 48 -4.99 -0.71 -15.03
CA THR A 48 -5.40 0.29 -16.01
C THR A 48 -4.72 0.14 -17.37
N GLY A 49 -3.79 -0.80 -17.50
CA GLY A 49 -3.06 -1.03 -18.72
C GLY A 49 -1.87 -0.08 -18.94
N ASP A 50 -1.58 0.80 -17.98
CA ASP A 50 -0.43 1.70 -18.05
C ASP A 50 0.78 1.10 -17.33
N ALA A 51 1.59 0.37 -18.08
CA ALA A 51 2.89 -0.14 -17.65
C ALA A 51 4.05 0.69 -18.23
N SER A 52 3.85 1.97 -18.50
CA SER A 52 4.82 2.86 -19.17
C SER A 52 6.16 2.99 -18.42
N THR A 53 6.17 2.70 -17.12
CA THR A 53 7.38 2.71 -16.28
C THR A 53 8.17 1.41 -16.32
N LEU A 54 7.68 0.38 -17.04
CA LEU A 54 8.26 -0.95 -17.09
C LEU A 54 8.75 -1.30 -18.49
N VAL A 55 9.96 -1.90 -18.55
CA VAL A 55 10.53 -2.45 -19.77
C VAL A 55 10.85 -3.92 -19.52
N VAL A 56 10.35 -4.82 -20.39
CA VAL A 56 10.65 -6.27 -20.30
C VAL A 56 12.16 -6.48 -20.33
N GLY A 57 12.67 -7.27 -19.38
CA GLY A 57 14.08 -7.53 -19.21
C GLY A 57 14.85 -6.46 -18.42
N GLN A 58 14.21 -5.38 -18.01
CA GLN A 58 14.78 -4.39 -17.10
C GLN A 58 15.14 -5.04 -15.77
N ALA A 59 16.31 -4.71 -15.22
CA ALA A 59 16.69 -5.16 -13.89
C ALA A 59 15.75 -4.58 -12.83
N LEU A 60 15.33 -5.40 -11.87
CA LEU A 60 14.47 -4.99 -10.77
C LEU A 60 15.23 -4.93 -9.47
N PRO A 61 14.99 -3.90 -8.71
CA PRO A 61 14.33 -2.63 -9.08
C PRO A 61 15.15 -1.89 -10.13
N PRO A 62 14.59 -0.88 -10.81
CA PRO A 62 15.31 -0.12 -11.83
C PRO A 62 16.67 0.37 -11.35
N VAL A 63 16.83 0.55 -10.04
CA VAL A 63 18.08 1.00 -9.42
C VAL A 63 18.34 0.20 -8.15
N CYS A 64 18.90 -0.96 -8.35
CA CYS A 64 19.42 -1.71 -7.23
C CYS A 64 20.80 -1.19 -6.83
N PRO A 65 21.04 -0.84 -5.55
CA PRO A 65 22.33 -0.29 -5.10
C PRO A 65 23.49 -1.27 -5.24
N SER A 66 23.22 -2.58 -5.31
CA SER A 66 24.25 -3.59 -5.64
C SER A 66 23.60 -4.86 -6.18
N THR A 67 24.32 -5.57 -7.05
CA THR A 67 23.89 -6.88 -7.55
C THR A 67 23.73 -7.92 -6.43
N ALA A 68 24.44 -7.74 -5.32
CA ALA A 68 24.31 -8.60 -4.14
C ALA A 68 23.01 -8.36 -3.36
N ALA A 69 22.47 -7.12 -3.39
CA ALA A 69 21.22 -6.77 -2.70
C ALA A 69 19.97 -7.21 -3.47
N CYS A 70 20.01 -7.16 -4.81
CA CYS A 70 18.82 -7.37 -5.65
C CYS A 70 18.89 -8.63 -6.52
N GLY A 71 20.00 -9.35 -6.47
CA GLY A 71 20.17 -10.56 -7.28
C GLY A 71 20.08 -10.28 -8.78
N THR A 72 19.50 -11.23 -9.51
CA THR A 72 19.32 -11.19 -10.97
C THR A 72 17.87 -10.94 -11.38
N ALA A 73 17.03 -10.45 -10.47
CA ALA A 73 15.63 -10.20 -10.73
C ALA A 73 15.42 -9.20 -11.87
N LYS A 74 14.51 -9.50 -12.77
CA LYS A 74 14.17 -8.67 -13.93
C LYS A 74 12.67 -8.54 -14.08
N ALA A 75 12.23 -7.38 -14.54
CA ALA A 75 10.86 -7.18 -14.96
C ALA A 75 10.51 -8.16 -16.08
N SER A 76 9.38 -8.82 -15.96
CA SER A 76 8.86 -9.70 -17.00
C SER A 76 7.34 -9.63 -17.00
N ASP A 77 6.72 -9.87 -18.17
CA ASP A 77 5.31 -10.16 -18.24
C ASP A 77 5.02 -11.58 -17.77
N SER A 78 6.05 -12.32 -17.48
CA SER A 78 6.19 -13.70 -16.99
C SER A 78 5.35 -14.76 -17.73
N GLY A 79 4.52 -14.36 -18.66
CA GLY A 79 3.50 -15.22 -19.26
C GLY A 79 2.41 -15.67 -18.28
N ALA A 80 2.47 -15.23 -17.03
CA ALA A 80 1.44 -15.49 -16.02
C ALA A 80 0.23 -14.59 -16.21
N TYR A 81 0.44 -13.41 -16.78
CA TYR A 81 -0.60 -12.42 -17.01
C TYR A 81 -0.87 -12.26 -18.49
N PRO A 82 -2.15 -12.23 -18.89
CA PRO A 82 -2.48 -12.00 -20.26
C PRO A 82 -2.09 -10.60 -20.69
N SER A 83 -1.60 -10.47 -21.91
CA SER A 83 -1.61 -9.21 -22.59
C SER A 83 -3.06 -8.82 -22.85
N LEU A 84 -3.57 -7.77 -22.23
CA LEU A 84 -4.92 -7.28 -22.47
C LEU A 84 -5.07 -6.66 -23.87
N THR A 85 -3.98 -6.06 -24.36
CA THR A 85 -3.80 -5.60 -25.73
C THR A 85 -2.34 -5.80 -26.12
N SER A 86 -1.98 -5.61 -27.39
CA SER A 86 -0.58 -5.68 -27.83
C SER A 86 0.36 -4.68 -27.15
N THR A 87 -0.18 -3.70 -26.44
CA THR A 87 0.56 -2.62 -25.77
C THR A 87 0.38 -2.62 -24.24
N ASN A 88 -0.58 -3.40 -23.71
CA ASN A 88 -0.93 -3.37 -22.30
C ASN A 88 -0.73 -4.76 -21.69
N ASN A 89 0.39 -4.97 -21.03
CA ASN A 89 0.67 -6.16 -20.26
C ASN A 89 0.41 -5.93 -18.78
N VAL A 90 -0.07 -6.93 -18.07
CA VAL A 90 -0.07 -6.96 -16.61
C VAL A 90 1.28 -7.47 -16.18
N TRP A 91 2.03 -6.62 -15.48
CA TRP A 91 3.39 -6.93 -15.07
C TRP A 91 3.43 -7.60 -13.70
N ASN A 92 4.17 -8.68 -13.65
CA ASN A 92 4.49 -9.43 -12.46
C ASN A 92 5.89 -10.02 -12.57
N ASN A 93 6.53 -10.26 -11.45
CA ASN A 93 7.80 -10.98 -11.38
C ASN A 93 7.63 -12.31 -10.61
N ASP A 94 6.71 -13.14 -11.03
CA ASP A 94 6.33 -14.40 -10.39
C ASP A 94 7.49 -15.40 -10.24
N LYS A 95 8.51 -15.30 -11.10
CA LYS A 95 9.71 -16.13 -11.00
C LYS A 95 10.61 -15.78 -9.81
N VAL A 96 10.46 -14.60 -9.26
CA VAL A 96 11.28 -14.09 -8.15
C VAL A 96 10.42 -13.82 -6.93
N ASP A 97 9.31 -13.12 -7.09
CA ASP A 97 8.37 -12.78 -6.04
C ASP A 97 6.96 -12.61 -6.63
N GLY A 98 6.04 -13.51 -6.28
CA GLY A 98 4.65 -13.47 -6.73
C GLY A 98 3.85 -12.28 -6.18
N SER A 99 4.35 -11.55 -5.18
CA SER A 99 3.76 -10.30 -4.70
C SER A 99 4.26 -9.07 -5.45
N PHE A 100 5.31 -9.21 -6.28
CA PHE A 100 5.79 -8.13 -7.13
C PHE A 100 4.70 -7.73 -8.13
N GLY A 101 4.43 -6.43 -8.22
CA GLY A 101 3.43 -5.92 -9.14
C GLY A 101 3.52 -4.41 -9.30
N ILE A 102 2.54 -3.88 -10.03
CA ILE A 102 2.37 -2.46 -10.23
C ILE A 102 1.23 -1.95 -9.34
N THR A 103 1.39 -0.77 -8.76
CA THR A 103 0.30 -0.16 -7.98
C THR A 103 -0.88 0.18 -8.87
N SER A 104 -2.08 -0.08 -8.38
CA SER A 104 -3.32 0.07 -9.13
C SER A 104 -4.43 0.74 -8.30
N PRO A 105 -5.44 1.32 -8.98
CA PRO A 105 -6.62 1.87 -8.33
C PRO A 105 -7.41 0.83 -7.54
N ILE A 106 -8.07 1.29 -6.49
CA ILE A 106 -8.95 0.51 -5.61
C ILE A 106 -10.39 0.95 -5.84
N LEU A 107 -11.27 -0.02 -6.08
CA LEU A 107 -12.72 0.19 -6.17
C LEU A 107 -13.42 -0.61 -5.06
N LEU A 108 -14.44 -0.03 -4.46
CA LEU A 108 -15.35 -0.69 -3.53
C LEU A 108 -16.72 -0.83 -4.22
N ASP A 109 -17.01 -2.04 -4.70
CA ASP A 109 -18.26 -2.35 -5.37
C ASP A 109 -19.31 -2.72 -4.34
N GLN A 110 -20.44 -1.99 -4.29
CA GLN A 110 -21.60 -2.41 -3.53
C GLN A 110 -22.45 -3.36 -4.37
N ILE A 111 -22.76 -4.51 -3.79
CA ILE A 111 -23.48 -5.61 -4.44
C ILE A 111 -24.60 -6.08 -3.50
N THR A 112 -25.78 -6.40 -4.01
CA THR A 112 -26.81 -7.03 -3.19
C THR A 112 -26.39 -8.42 -2.73
N PRO A 113 -26.97 -8.99 -1.67
CA PRO A 113 -26.70 -10.36 -1.23
C PRO A 113 -26.92 -11.43 -2.32
N THR A 114 -27.67 -11.10 -3.38
CA THR A 114 -27.96 -11.97 -4.53
C THR A 114 -27.08 -11.70 -5.76
N GLY A 115 -26.07 -10.81 -5.63
CA GLY A 115 -25.11 -10.55 -6.70
C GLY A 115 -25.42 -9.38 -7.64
N THR A 116 -26.52 -8.64 -7.42
CA THR A 116 -26.85 -7.50 -8.26
C THR A 116 -25.97 -6.30 -7.91
N PRO A 117 -25.23 -5.71 -8.88
CA PRO A 117 -24.47 -4.48 -8.65
C PRO A 117 -25.39 -3.30 -8.27
N VAL A 118 -24.96 -2.47 -7.34
CA VAL A 118 -25.72 -1.29 -6.89
C VAL A 118 -25.00 0.00 -7.27
N ASN A 119 -23.81 0.21 -6.77
CA ASN A 119 -22.93 1.32 -7.09
C ASN A 119 -21.46 0.98 -6.80
N THR A 120 -20.55 1.86 -7.13
CA THR A 120 -19.12 1.69 -6.87
C THR A 120 -18.56 2.98 -6.28
N LEU A 121 -17.82 2.86 -5.16
CA LEU A 121 -16.99 3.92 -4.64
C LEU A 121 -15.55 3.72 -5.15
N ALA A 122 -15.06 4.64 -5.96
CA ALA A 122 -13.65 4.66 -6.30
C ALA A 122 -12.87 5.35 -5.19
N ILE A 123 -11.83 4.68 -4.73
CA ILE A 123 -10.87 5.26 -3.79
C ILE A 123 -9.93 6.15 -4.61
N PRO A 124 -9.75 7.45 -4.25
CA PRO A 124 -8.88 8.33 -5.00
C PRO A 124 -7.44 7.80 -5.03
N SER A 125 -6.93 7.49 -6.22
CA SER A 125 -5.60 6.89 -6.41
C SER A 125 -4.44 7.86 -6.10
N ASN A 126 -4.74 9.15 -5.97
CA ASN A 126 -3.81 10.15 -5.44
C ASN A 126 -3.71 10.11 -3.90
N LEU A 127 -4.61 9.41 -3.21
CA LEU A 127 -4.51 9.15 -1.78
C LEU A 127 -3.79 7.85 -1.51
N VAL A 128 -4.31 6.76 -2.07
CA VAL A 128 -3.80 5.42 -1.84
C VAL A 128 -4.01 4.52 -3.05
N THR A 129 -3.17 3.50 -3.14
CA THR A 129 -3.21 2.45 -4.14
C THR A 129 -3.00 1.08 -3.50
N THR A 130 -3.16 0.02 -4.27
CA THR A 130 -2.81 -1.35 -3.89
C THR A 130 -1.84 -1.94 -4.90
N SER A 131 -1.12 -3.00 -4.57
CA SER A 131 -0.36 -3.77 -5.56
C SER A 131 -1.32 -4.69 -6.33
N PHE A 132 -1.35 -4.58 -7.66
CA PHE A 132 -2.29 -5.34 -8.49
C PHE A 132 -2.17 -6.85 -8.31
N SER A 133 -0.96 -7.38 -8.26
CA SER A 133 -0.71 -8.81 -8.15
C SER A 133 -0.65 -9.35 -6.72
N SER A 134 -0.69 -8.49 -5.69
CA SER A 134 -0.61 -8.96 -4.31
C SER A 134 -1.91 -9.64 -3.88
N LYS A 135 -1.83 -10.94 -3.65
CA LYS A 135 -2.98 -11.80 -3.31
C LYS A 135 -3.51 -11.62 -1.90
N SER A 136 -2.78 -10.95 -1.02
CA SER A 136 -3.09 -10.87 0.41
C SER A 136 -3.61 -9.51 0.86
N GLU A 137 -3.66 -8.50 -0.01
CA GLU A 137 -4.06 -7.14 0.32
C GLU A 137 -5.57 -6.92 0.21
N LEU A 138 -6.03 -5.76 0.68
CA LEU A 138 -7.41 -5.28 0.58
C LEU A 138 -8.48 -6.19 1.22
N ALA A 139 -8.12 -7.00 2.21
CA ALA A 139 -9.15 -7.63 3.04
C ALA A 139 -10.02 -6.55 3.68
N LEU A 140 -11.34 -6.70 3.60
CA LEU A 140 -12.29 -5.76 4.16
C LEU A 140 -12.79 -6.24 5.53
N ASN A 141 -12.81 -5.35 6.51
CA ASN A 141 -13.44 -5.60 7.81
C ASN A 141 -14.37 -4.44 8.16
N VAL A 142 -15.49 -4.77 8.80
CA VAL A 142 -16.37 -3.78 9.42
C VAL A 142 -15.89 -3.57 10.85
N SER A 143 -15.83 -2.32 11.30
CA SER A 143 -15.51 -1.98 12.69
C SER A 143 -16.48 -2.67 13.68
N THR A 144 -16.05 -2.90 14.92
CA THR A 144 -16.87 -3.60 15.91
C THR A 144 -18.16 -2.87 16.28
N ASP A 145 -18.23 -1.56 16.04
CA ASP A 145 -19.46 -0.76 16.17
C ASP A 145 -20.32 -0.74 14.89
N GLY A 146 -19.86 -1.38 13.81
CA GLY A 146 -20.57 -1.43 12.54
C GLY A 146 -20.50 -0.16 11.70
N ALA A 147 -19.78 0.87 12.13
CA ALA A 147 -19.87 2.21 11.53
C ALA A 147 -19.01 2.41 10.28
N VAL A 148 -17.90 1.71 10.16
CA VAL A 148 -16.93 1.92 9.09
C VAL A 148 -16.37 0.61 8.54
N LEU A 149 -15.96 0.65 7.27
CA LEU A 149 -15.09 -0.35 6.65
C LEU A 149 -13.63 0.04 6.88
N THR A 150 -12.76 -0.94 7.00
CA THR A 150 -11.31 -0.74 7.06
C THR A 150 -10.59 -1.71 6.13
N PHE A 151 -9.47 -1.24 5.54
CA PHE A 151 -8.55 -2.05 4.75
C PHE A 151 -7.14 -1.44 4.76
N MET A 152 -6.15 -2.24 4.35
CA MET A 152 -4.77 -1.77 4.18
C MET A 152 -4.51 -1.35 2.73
N ALA A 153 -3.67 -0.31 2.55
CA ALA A 153 -3.27 0.22 1.25
C ALA A 153 -1.87 0.86 1.32
N TYR A 154 -1.37 1.38 0.20
CA TYR A 154 -0.10 2.11 0.10
C TYR A 154 -0.33 3.58 -0.20
N ILE A 155 0.44 4.46 0.44
CA ILE A 155 0.54 5.86 0.04
C ILE A 155 1.60 5.93 -1.06
N ALA A 156 1.17 5.62 -2.28
CA ALA A 156 2.01 5.58 -3.47
C ALA A 156 1.19 5.97 -4.70
N PRO A 157 1.81 6.58 -5.72
CA PRO A 157 1.13 6.84 -6.99
C PRO A 157 0.73 5.52 -7.67
N PRO A 158 -0.31 5.54 -8.53
CA PRO A 158 -0.60 4.40 -9.40
C PRO A 158 0.56 4.17 -10.39
N ASN A 159 0.62 2.96 -10.95
CA ASN A 159 1.64 2.53 -11.93
C ASN A 159 3.09 2.59 -11.39
N THR A 160 3.27 2.49 -10.07
CA THR A 160 4.58 2.41 -9.43
C THR A 160 4.97 0.97 -9.20
N ILE A 161 6.21 0.62 -9.59
CA ILE A 161 6.75 -0.74 -9.50
C ILE A 161 7.00 -1.13 -8.05
N ASP A 162 6.59 -2.35 -7.69
CA ASP A 162 7.05 -3.12 -6.53
C ASP A 162 6.95 -2.40 -5.18
N VAL A 163 5.91 -1.59 -5.02
CA VAL A 163 5.67 -0.87 -3.76
C VAL A 163 5.43 -1.82 -2.59
N SER A 164 4.87 -3.00 -2.85
CA SER A 164 4.68 -4.04 -1.82
C SER A 164 6.00 -4.49 -1.19
N ASN A 165 7.08 -4.52 -1.95
CA ASN A 165 8.42 -4.86 -1.45
C ASN A 165 9.28 -3.62 -1.13
N SER A 166 8.73 -2.42 -1.16
CA SER A 166 9.46 -1.20 -0.81
C SER A 166 9.74 -1.09 0.69
N ASN A 167 10.83 -0.43 1.04
CA ASN A 167 11.04 0.04 2.40
C ASN A 167 9.94 1.01 2.83
N THR A 168 9.77 1.23 4.13
CA THR A 168 9.01 2.37 4.64
C THR A 168 9.96 3.52 4.97
N PRO A 169 9.50 4.79 4.96
CA PRO A 169 10.35 5.92 5.28
C PRO A 169 11.03 5.79 6.65
N GLY A 170 12.35 5.97 6.66
CA GLY A 170 13.17 5.84 7.87
C GLY A 170 13.54 4.40 8.26
N VAL A 171 13.02 3.40 7.56
CA VAL A 171 13.41 1.98 7.71
C VAL A 171 14.07 1.54 6.42
N TYR A 172 15.33 1.17 6.50
CA TYR A 172 16.11 0.77 5.34
C TYR A 172 16.58 -0.69 5.45
N ASP A 173 16.12 -1.52 4.54
CA ASP A 173 16.62 -2.86 4.32
C ASP A 173 17.28 -2.90 2.92
N PRO A 174 18.62 -3.07 2.85
CA PRO A 174 19.31 -3.13 1.56
C PRO A 174 18.97 -4.38 0.75
N THR A 175 18.32 -5.37 1.34
CA THR A 175 17.88 -6.58 0.64
C THR A 175 16.53 -6.39 -0.06
N ASN A 176 15.80 -5.31 0.28
CA ASN A 176 14.56 -4.98 -0.43
C ASN A 176 14.88 -4.49 -1.84
N PRO A 177 14.27 -5.11 -2.85
CA PRO A 177 14.61 -4.80 -4.23
C PRO A 177 14.16 -3.41 -4.68
N SER A 178 13.12 -2.84 -4.08
CA SER A 178 12.62 -1.52 -4.46
C SER A 178 13.49 -0.38 -3.94
N GLY A 179 13.90 0.52 -4.81
CA GLY A 179 14.66 1.73 -4.43
C GLY A 179 13.80 2.82 -3.77
N GLY A 180 12.48 2.73 -3.84
CA GLY A 180 11.55 3.68 -3.22
C GLY A 180 11.24 3.37 -1.75
N SER A 181 10.66 4.35 -1.06
CA SER A 181 10.12 4.18 0.29
C SER A 181 8.70 4.69 0.34
N TYR A 182 7.76 3.84 0.76
CA TYR A 182 6.34 4.17 0.78
C TYR A 182 5.70 3.75 2.09
N PHE A 183 4.89 4.64 2.67
CA PHE A 183 4.07 4.27 3.83
C PHE A 183 2.99 3.27 3.43
N ARG A 184 2.73 2.32 4.34
CA ARG A 184 1.45 1.60 4.35
C ARG A 184 0.42 2.51 5.02
N SER A 185 -0.85 2.20 4.86
CA SER A 185 -1.91 2.96 5.50
C SER A 185 -3.10 2.07 5.86
N VAL A 186 -3.82 2.47 6.91
CA VAL A 186 -5.19 2.01 7.12
C VAL A 186 -6.12 3.04 6.51
N VAL A 187 -7.02 2.56 5.65
CA VAL A 187 -8.11 3.36 5.09
C VAL A 187 -9.40 2.98 5.81
N GLN A 188 -10.08 3.97 6.34
CA GLN A 188 -11.38 3.87 6.97
C GLN A 188 -12.42 4.54 6.08
N VAL A 189 -13.55 3.86 5.82
CA VAL A 189 -14.62 4.34 4.94
C VAL A 189 -15.96 4.25 5.65
N GLY A 190 -16.64 5.36 5.82
CA GLY A 190 -17.98 5.43 6.43
C GLY A 190 -19.10 5.04 5.47
N ALA A 191 -20.30 4.85 6.02
CA ALA A 191 -21.49 4.50 5.24
C ALA A 191 -21.83 5.49 4.13
N ASN A 192 -21.49 6.76 4.31
CA ASN A 192 -21.66 7.82 3.31
C ASN A 192 -20.51 7.91 2.28
N GLY A 193 -19.51 7.03 2.35
CA GLY A 193 -18.32 7.06 1.51
C GLY A 193 -17.24 8.03 1.96
N ALA A 194 -17.43 8.72 3.09
CA ALA A 194 -16.38 9.56 3.66
C ALA A 194 -15.19 8.73 4.12
N MET A 195 -13.98 9.24 3.93
CA MET A 195 -12.74 8.49 4.17
C MET A 195 -11.81 9.18 5.15
N GLN A 196 -11.06 8.37 5.88
CA GLN A 196 -9.89 8.75 6.62
C GLN A 196 -8.75 7.81 6.28
N VAL A 197 -7.60 8.36 5.90
CA VAL A 197 -6.36 7.62 5.66
C VAL A 197 -5.43 7.85 6.85
N THR A 198 -5.00 6.78 7.47
CA THR A 198 -4.01 6.82 8.56
C THR A 198 -2.73 6.15 8.07
N PRO A 199 -1.68 6.93 7.80
CA PRO A 199 -0.38 6.40 7.42
C PRO A 199 0.21 5.59 8.57
N VAL A 200 0.88 4.49 8.25
CA VAL A 200 1.57 3.66 9.24
C VAL A 200 2.97 3.30 8.74
N ASN A 201 3.95 3.39 9.63
CA ASN A 201 5.32 2.97 9.37
C ASN A 201 5.52 1.52 9.83
N ALA A 202 4.85 0.59 9.15
CA ALA A 202 4.86 -0.84 9.42
C ALA A 202 5.05 -1.64 8.13
N TYR A 203 5.44 -2.90 8.25
CA TYR A 203 5.54 -3.88 7.16
C TYR A 203 6.51 -3.47 6.04
N ALA A 204 7.64 -2.85 6.42
CA ALA A 204 8.71 -2.51 5.47
C ALA A 204 9.16 -3.75 4.69
N GLY A 205 9.28 -3.63 3.37
CA GLY A 205 9.69 -4.71 2.47
C GLY A 205 8.67 -5.82 2.26
N ASN A 206 7.41 -5.63 2.71
CA ASN A 206 6.31 -6.57 2.47
C ASN A 206 4.96 -5.88 2.65
N ASN A 207 3.87 -6.65 2.80
CA ASN A 207 2.48 -6.19 2.75
C ASN A 207 1.86 -5.97 4.12
N GLY A 208 1.13 -4.85 4.28
CA GLY A 208 -0.01 -4.79 5.19
C GLY A 208 -1.21 -5.47 4.53
N ARG A 209 -1.95 -6.33 5.27
CA ARG A 209 -2.94 -7.22 4.65
C ARG A 209 -4.36 -6.94 5.06
N ALA A 210 -4.61 -6.85 6.35
CA ALA A 210 -5.93 -6.58 6.91
C ALA A 210 -5.84 -5.63 8.08
N ALA A 211 -6.89 -4.85 8.32
CA ALA A 211 -7.05 -3.99 9.48
C ALA A 211 -8.51 -3.99 9.94
N ILE A 212 -8.73 -3.83 11.25
CA ILE A 212 -10.06 -3.62 11.85
C ILE A 212 -10.00 -2.50 12.87
N LEU A 213 -11.05 -1.68 12.93
CA LEU A 213 -11.25 -0.69 13.98
C LEU A 213 -12.08 -1.31 15.11
N ALA A 214 -11.52 -1.35 16.32
CA ALA A 214 -12.19 -1.84 17.50
C ALA A 214 -11.71 -1.07 18.74
N GLY A 215 -12.62 -0.71 19.64
CA GLY A 215 -12.28 0.00 20.87
C GLY A 215 -11.53 1.32 20.66
N GLY A 216 -11.69 1.96 19.49
CA GLY A 216 -11.01 3.22 19.15
C GLY A 216 -9.57 3.04 18.65
N LEU A 217 -9.10 1.81 18.43
CA LEU A 217 -7.78 1.49 17.90
C LEU A 217 -7.88 0.66 16.61
N TYR A 218 -6.90 0.80 15.73
CA TYR A 218 -6.70 -0.16 14.65
C TYR A 218 -5.88 -1.33 15.13
N TYR A 219 -6.33 -2.53 14.78
CA TYR A 219 -5.57 -3.76 14.83
C TYR A 219 -5.27 -4.16 13.39
N MET A 220 -3.99 -4.41 13.08
CA MET A 220 -3.51 -4.67 11.74
C MET A 220 -2.71 -5.96 11.73
N VAL A 221 -2.71 -6.64 10.58
CA VAL A 221 -1.85 -7.78 10.31
C VAL A 221 -1.11 -7.60 9.00
N GLY A 222 0.09 -8.13 8.96
CA GLY A 222 0.97 -8.08 7.80
C GLY A 222 2.29 -8.76 8.08
N ASN A 223 3.27 -8.53 7.22
CA ASN A 223 4.61 -9.02 7.40
C ASN A 223 5.60 -7.96 6.95
N SER A 224 6.75 -7.88 7.60
CA SER A 224 7.92 -7.15 7.10
C SER A 224 8.89 -8.12 6.41
N ASN A 225 9.68 -7.61 5.50
CA ASN A 225 10.79 -8.38 4.97
C ASN A 225 11.93 -8.34 6.01
N ASN A 226 11.83 -9.18 7.01
CA ASN A 226 12.90 -9.35 7.96
C ASN A 226 14.00 -10.26 7.42
N GLY A 227 14.33 -10.08 6.19
CA GLY A 227 15.43 -10.70 5.46
C GLY A 227 16.13 -11.90 6.07
N SER A 228 16.53 -12.80 5.25
CA SER A 228 17.57 -13.77 5.62
C SER A 228 18.96 -13.14 5.49
N GLY A 229 19.02 -11.82 5.34
CA GLY A 229 20.24 -11.07 5.11
C GLY A 229 20.61 -10.12 6.24
N THR A 230 21.70 -9.47 6.08
CA THR A 230 22.18 -8.35 6.91
C THR A 230 21.68 -7.02 6.29
N PRO A 231 21.25 -6.05 7.10
CA PRO A 231 21.27 -6.03 8.56
C PRO A 231 20.08 -6.79 9.16
N THR A 232 20.34 -7.47 10.27
CA THR A 232 19.35 -8.25 11.03
C THR A 232 18.30 -7.40 11.76
N ASN A 233 18.27 -6.09 11.58
CA ASN A 233 17.53 -5.14 12.42
C ASN A 233 16.27 -4.58 11.78
N VAL A 234 15.74 -5.19 10.71
CA VAL A 234 14.58 -4.66 9.98
C VAL A 234 13.26 -5.29 10.42
N THR A 235 13.26 -5.95 11.58
CA THR A 235 12.10 -6.74 12.04
C THR A 235 11.08 -5.95 12.86
N THR A 236 11.26 -4.66 13.02
CA THR A 236 10.28 -3.81 13.72
C THR A 236 9.02 -3.63 12.90
N ALA A 237 7.87 -3.60 13.57
CA ALA A 237 6.55 -3.41 12.98
C ALA A 237 6.18 -4.51 11.95
N THR A 238 6.13 -5.75 12.43
CA THR A 238 5.69 -6.95 11.69
C THR A 238 4.61 -7.71 12.47
N GLY A 239 3.91 -8.62 11.81
CA GLY A 239 2.89 -9.46 12.47
C GLY A 239 1.63 -8.69 12.83
N VAL A 240 1.23 -8.70 14.10
CA VAL A 240 0.09 -7.94 14.62
C VAL A 240 0.56 -6.60 15.16
N GLU A 241 -0.06 -5.53 14.71
CA GLU A 241 0.25 -4.16 15.12
C GLU A 241 -1.00 -3.44 15.61
N VAL A 242 -0.82 -2.55 16.61
CA VAL A 242 -1.88 -1.67 17.13
C VAL A 242 -1.51 -0.22 16.83
N ALA A 243 -2.48 0.54 16.29
CA ALA A 243 -2.27 1.93 15.93
C ALA A 243 -3.47 2.81 16.30
N THR A 244 -3.22 4.09 16.55
CA THR A 244 -4.27 5.09 16.78
C THR A 244 -4.77 5.65 15.46
N PRO A 245 -6.08 5.70 15.20
CA PRO A 245 -6.64 6.39 14.03
C PRO A 245 -6.17 7.85 13.97
N GLY A 246 -5.79 8.30 12.76
CA GLY A 246 -5.36 9.67 12.54
C GLY A 246 -3.97 10.03 13.11
N GLN A 247 -3.19 9.04 13.53
CA GLN A 247 -1.82 9.29 14.00
C GLN A 247 -0.90 9.79 12.89
N SER A 248 0.19 10.46 13.26
CA SER A 248 1.25 10.82 12.33
C SER A 248 1.99 9.57 11.85
N ALA A 249 2.37 9.55 10.57
CA ALA A 249 3.20 8.49 9.98
C ALA A 249 4.59 8.35 10.64
N ALA A 250 5.08 9.39 11.30
CA ALA A 250 6.32 9.33 12.08
C ALA A 250 6.19 8.43 13.31
N THR A 251 4.96 8.13 13.74
CA THR A 251 4.71 7.23 14.86
C THR A 251 4.71 5.79 14.35
N VAL A 252 5.62 4.97 14.84
CA VAL A 252 5.63 3.53 14.56
C VAL A 252 4.49 2.90 15.35
N PRO A 253 3.65 2.04 14.74
CA PRO A 253 2.66 1.27 15.47
C PRO A 253 3.29 0.40 16.56
N THR A 254 2.53 0.08 17.59
CA THR A 254 3.00 -0.80 18.65
C THR A 254 2.82 -2.25 18.22
N GLN A 255 3.93 -2.97 18.09
CA GLN A 255 3.89 -4.40 17.79
C GLN A 255 3.30 -5.17 18.96
N VAL A 256 2.37 -6.06 18.66
CA VAL A 256 1.88 -7.05 19.62
C VAL A 256 2.95 -8.13 19.80
N GLY A 257 3.07 -8.67 21.00
CA GLY A 257 4.07 -9.69 21.31
C GLY A 257 4.06 -10.86 20.31
N ASP A 258 5.24 -11.44 20.11
CA ASP A 258 5.45 -12.49 19.13
C ASP A 258 4.86 -13.84 19.54
N PHE A 259 4.54 -14.67 18.55
CA PHE A 259 4.30 -16.09 18.73
C PHE A 259 5.63 -16.84 18.55
N GLU A 260 5.94 -17.69 19.55
CA GLU A 260 7.07 -18.63 19.46
C GLU A 260 6.54 -20.06 19.33
N ILE A 261 6.97 -20.79 18.31
CA ILE A 261 6.57 -22.19 18.10
C ILE A 261 6.96 -23.10 19.27
N THR A 262 7.97 -22.71 20.05
CA THR A 262 8.37 -23.42 21.29
C THR A 262 7.28 -23.48 22.35
N GLN A 263 6.22 -22.66 22.21
CA GLN A 263 5.04 -22.69 23.09
C GLN A 263 4.06 -23.84 22.75
N VAL A 264 4.28 -24.56 21.67
CA VAL A 264 3.41 -25.62 21.17
C VAL A 264 4.14 -26.95 21.05
N ASN A 265 3.37 -28.04 21.25
CA ASN A 265 3.89 -29.39 21.04
C ASN A 265 3.82 -29.79 19.56
N ASP A 266 4.89 -30.36 19.06
CA ASP A 266 4.92 -31.07 17.80
C ASP A 266 3.94 -32.26 17.87
N PRO A 267 2.91 -32.36 17.03
CA PRO A 267 1.97 -33.45 17.08
C PRO A 267 2.58 -34.82 16.75
N ALA A 268 3.73 -34.87 16.06
CA ALA A 268 4.42 -36.11 15.75
C ALA A 268 5.16 -36.68 16.96
N THR A 269 5.67 -35.85 17.85
CA THR A 269 6.50 -36.25 18.99
C THR A 269 5.81 -36.05 20.34
N GLY A 270 4.75 -35.26 20.41
CA GLY A 270 4.07 -34.86 21.62
C GLY A 270 4.90 -33.93 22.55
N LYS A 271 6.05 -33.44 22.09
CA LYS A 271 6.98 -32.57 22.84
C LYS A 271 6.99 -31.17 22.27
N PRO A 272 7.29 -30.12 23.08
CA PRO A 272 7.49 -28.78 22.57
C PRO A 272 8.53 -28.72 21.47
N TYR A 273 8.31 -27.87 20.46
CA TYR A 273 9.34 -27.55 19.48
C TYR A 273 10.55 -26.93 20.20
N THR A 274 11.77 -27.29 19.81
CA THR A 274 13.00 -26.94 20.56
C THR A 274 13.58 -25.58 20.17
N ALA A 275 13.18 -25.03 19.03
CA ALA A 275 13.67 -23.75 18.52
C ALA A 275 12.65 -23.12 17.57
N ALA A 276 12.70 -21.80 17.43
CA ALA A 276 11.95 -21.07 16.40
C ALA A 276 12.28 -21.65 15.02
N ASP A 277 11.26 -21.73 14.15
CA ASP A 277 11.44 -22.22 12.79
C ASP A 277 12.24 -21.21 11.96
N LYS A 278 11.83 -19.96 11.99
CA LYS A 278 12.57 -18.82 11.46
C LYS A 278 12.17 -17.56 12.19
N ALA A 279 13.09 -16.96 12.91
CA ALA A 279 12.86 -15.73 13.66
C ALA A 279 12.24 -14.65 12.76
N GLY A 280 11.15 -14.02 13.21
CA GLY A 280 10.46 -12.94 12.52
C GLY A 280 9.68 -13.33 11.27
N LYS A 281 9.63 -14.62 10.87
CA LYS A 281 8.80 -15.12 9.74
C LYS A 281 7.58 -15.90 10.19
N ASP A 282 7.55 -16.35 11.45
CA ASP A 282 6.43 -17.10 12.00
C ASP A 282 5.16 -16.24 12.13
N ASN A 283 5.32 -14.92 12.07
CA ASN A 283 4.27 -13.90 12.17
C ASN A 283 3.69 -13.45 10.82
N ASN A 284 3.80 -14.23 9.79
CA ASN A 284 3.29 -13.92 8.46
C ASN A 284 1.74 -14.05 8.39
N PHE A 285 1.03 -13.27 9.22
CA PHE A 285 -0.42 -13.35 9.35
C PHE A 285 -1.16 -12.85 8.11
N ARG A 286 -2.38 -13.39 7.86
CA ARG A 286 -3.20 -13.15 6.67
C ARG A 286 -4.47 -12.38 6.95
N GLY A 287 -5.36 -12.96 7.75
CA GLY A 287 -6.65 -12.40 8.10
C GLY A 287 -6.73 -12.07 9.58
N LEU A 288 -7.71 -11.25 9.94
CA LEU A 288 -8.04 -10.94 11.31
C LEU A 288 -9.54 -10.72 11.47
N THR A 289 -10.01 -10.90 12.70
CA THR A 289 -11.37 -10.51 13.13
C THR A 289 -11.38 -10.19 14.61
N VAL A 290 -12.35 -9.40 15.06
CA VAL A 290 -12.65 -9.20 16.48
C VAL A 290 -14.02 -9.77 16.78
N PHE A 291 -14.08 -10.70 17.73
CA PHE A 291 -15.32 -11.28 18.20
C PHE A 291 -15.34 -11.32 19.74
N ASN A 292 -16.45 -10.91 20.36
CA ASN A 292 -16.59 -10.81 21.82
C ASN A 292 -15.38 -10.12 22.49
N ASN A 293 -14.98 -8.97 21.94
CA ASN A 293 -13.85 -8.17 22.42
C ASN A 293 -12.51 -8.94 22.49
N THR A 294 -12.33 -9.95 21.62
CA THR A 294 -11.11 -10.74 21.47
C THR A 294 -10.65 -10.65 20.03
N LEU A 295 -9.36 -10.40 19.82
CA LEU A 295 -8.74 -10.37 18.49
C LEU A 295 -8.27 -11.78 18.10
N TYR A 296 -8.61 -12.20 16.90
CA TYR A 296 -8.16 -13.45 16.29
C TYR A 296 -7.46 -13.15 14.97
N VAL A 297 -6.40 -13.92 14.68
CA VAL A 297 -5.62 -13.79 13.45
C VAL A 297 -5.35 -15.17 12.84
N THR A 298 -5.12 -15.20 11.53
CA THR A 298 -4.83 -16.42 10.79
C THR A 298 -3.44 -16.35 10.18
N LYS A 299 -2.79 -17.51 10.07
CA LYS A 299 -1.61 -17.72 9.25
C LYS A 299 -1.86 -18.92 8.35
N GLY A 300 -1.82 -18.74 7.03
CA GLY A 300 -2.19 -19.76 6.05
C GLY A 300 -1.20 -19.93 4.91
N SER A 301 -0.12 -19.19 4.84
CA SER A 301 0.83 -19.33 3.74
C SER A 301 2.27 -19.02 4.16
N GLY A 302 3.20 -19.40 3.30
CA GLY A 302 4.64 -19.39 3.59
C GLY A 302 5.07 -20.65 4.34
N SER A 303 6.33 -21.04 4.16
CA SER A 303 6.88 -22.30 4.68
C SER A 303 7.38 -22.22 6.12
N ASN A 304 7.21 -21.07 6.81
CA ASN A 304 7.69 -20.90 8.20
C ASN A 304 6.50 -20.80 9.16
N GLY A 305 6.72 -21.16 10.43
CA GLY A 305 5.71 -21.10 11.48
C GLY A 305 4.62 -22.15 11.33
N ILE A 306 3.45 -21.90 11.87
CA ILE A 306 2.32 -22.86 11.90
C ILE A 306 1.11 -22.22 11.22
N ASN A 307 0.58 -22.88 10.18
CA ASN A 307 -0.64 -22.47 9.50
C ASN A 307 -1.86 -22.83 10.34
N THR A 308 -2.47 -21.85 11.00
CA THR A 308 -3.52 -22.07 11.99
C THR A 308 -4.25 -20.76 12.35
N VAL A 309 -5.11 -20.82 13.36
CA VAL A 309 -5.81 -19.67 13.92
C VAL A 309 -5.27 -19.37 15.31
N TYR A 310 -4.97 -18.11 15.55
CA TYR A 310 -4.44 -17.63 16.84
C TYR A 310 -5.44 -16.69 17.51
N GLN A 311 -5.50 -16.77 18.82
CA GLN A 311 -6.05 -15.75 19.70
C GLN A 311 -4.95 -14.79 20.12
N VAL A 312 -5.22 -13.50 20.12
CA VAL A 312 -4.27 -12.44 20.52
C VAL A 312 -4.72 -11.88 21.87
N GLY A 313 -3.85 -11.99 22.87
CA GLY A 313 -4.16 -11.57 24.25
C GLY A 313 -5.17 -12.47 24.96
N ALA A 314 -5.69 -11.99 26.08
CA ALA A 314 -6.70 -12.69 26.86
C ALA A 314 -8.08 -12.58 26.20
N ALA A 315 -8.88 -13.64 26.31
CA ALA A 315 -10.26 -13.63 25.83
C ALA A 315 -11.08 -12.50 26.51
N GLY A 316 -11.90 -11.81 25.73
CA GLY A 316 -12.72 -10.69 26.19
C GLY A 316 -11.97 -9.37 26.37
N THR A 317 -10.69 -9.31 25.98
CA THR A 317 -9.86 -8.12 26.18
C THR A 317 -9.00 -7.86 24.92
N LEU A 318 -9.16 -6.68 24.34
CA LEU A 318 -8.30 -6.23 23.23
C LEU A 318 -6.99 -5.67 23.76
N PRO A 319 -5.84 -5.96 23.15
CA PRO A 319 -4.57 -5.29 23.47
C PRO A 319 -4.71 -3.77 23.31
N THR A 320 -4.16 -3.02 24.24
CA THR A 320 -4.05 -1.56 24.19
C THR A 320 -2.63 -1.14 23.81
N LEU A 321 -2.39 0.12 23.45
CA LEU A 321 -1.05 0.63 23.20
C LEU A 321 -0.09 0.40 24.38
N ALA A 322 -0.63 0.35 25.63
CA ALA A 322 0.18 0.19 26.83
C ALA A 322 0.60 -1.27 27.08
N ASN A 323 -0.18 -2.26 26.62
CA ASN A 323 0.08 -3.68 26.92
C ASN A 323 0.25 -4.57 25.67
N ALA A 324 0.13 -4.01 24.48
CA ALA A 324 0.25 -4.77 23.23
C ALA A 324 1.58 -5.55 23.15
N ALA A 325 2.71 -4.92 23.47
CA ALA A 325 4.03 -5.53 23.38
C ALA A 325 4.21 -6.77 24.28
N THR A 326 3.35 -6.96 25.27
CA THR A 326 3.38 -8.12 26.18
C THR A 326 2.19 -9.06 26.00
N ALA A 327 1.30 -8.76 25.05
CA ALA A 327 0.16 -9.62 24.75
C ALA A 327 0.66 -10.91 24.07
N THR A 328 0.20 -12.04 24.54
CA THR A 328 0.57 -13.35 24.00
C THR A 328 -0.32 -13.73 22.82
N LEU A 329 0.25 -14.41 21.84
CA LEU A 329 -0.48 -15.08 20.78
C LEU A 329 -0.52 -16.58 21.10
N THR A 330 -1.73 -17.16 21.09
CA THR A 330 -1.90 -18.59 21.38
C THR A 330 -2.72 -19.26 20.29
N ILE A 331 -2.35 -20.47 19.90
CA ILE A 331 -3.16 -21.25 18.95
C ILE A 331 -4.48 -21.61 19.63
N LEU A 332 -5.60 -21.47 18.94
CA LEU A 332 -6.90 -21.91 19.43
C LEU A 332 -6.87 -23.42 19.72
N PRO A 333 -7.29 -23.86 20.93
CA PRO A 333 -7.27 -25.28 21.28
C PRO A 333 -7.99 -26.13 20.23
N GLY A 334 -7.34 -27.15 19.71
CA GLY A 334 -7.88 -28.05 18.67
C GLY A 334 -7.56 -27.66 17.23
N PHE A 335 -7.04 -26.47 17.01
CA PHE A 335 -6.49 -26.08 15.70
C PHE A 335 -5.13 -26.74 15.42
N PRO A 336 -4.72 -26.86 14.14
CA PRO A 336 -3.46 -27.48 13.76
C PRO A 336 -2.25 -26.85 14.42
N THR A 337 -1.25 -27.67 14.78
CA THR A 337 0.02 -27.26 15.39
C THR A 337 1.23 -27.76 14.57
N VAL A 338 1.03 -28.31 13.37
CA VAL A 338 2.09 -28.78 12.47
C VAL A 338 2.81 -27.59 11.83
N LEU A 339 4.14 -27.65 11.78
CA LEU A 339 4.93 -26.65 11.07
C LEU A 339 4.55 -26.56 9.60
N ALA A 340 4.43 -25.35 9.07
CA ALA A 340 4.04 -25.10 7.68
C ALA A 340 4.93 -25.81 6.67
N LYS A 341 6.25 -25.91 6.94
CA LYS A 341 7.20 -26.65 6.08
C LYS A 341 7.00 -28.16 6.03
N ASN A 342 6.22 -28.70 6.96
CA ASN A 342 5.92 -30.14 7.04
C ASN A 342 4.49 -30.46 6.54
N LEU A 343 3.76 -29.45 6.05
CA LEU A 343 2.44 -29.66 5.44
C LEU A 343 2.63 -30.37 4.07
N ASP A 344 1.66 -31.20 3.76
CA ASP A 344 1.46 -31.81 2.45
C ASP A 344 0.17 -31.28 1.82
N ALA A 345 -0.27 -31.89 0.73
CA ALA A 345 -1.52 -31.52 0.03
C ALA A 345 -2.79 -31.61 0.91
N THR A 346 -2.71 -32.20 2.11
CA THR A 346 -3.81 -32.27 3.07
C THR A 346 -3.75 -31.15 4.13
N GLY A 347 -2.77 -30.26 4.04
CA GLY A 347 -2.55 -29.16 4.95
C GLY A 347 -3.70 -28.16 5.01
N ASN A 348 -3.65 -27.29 6.00
CA ASN A 348 -4.60 -26.20 6.13
C ASN A 348 -3.93 -24.87 5.79
N TYR A 349 -4.64 -24.02 5.05
CA TYR A 349 -4.16 -22.72 4.59
C TYR A 349 -5.16 -21.63 4.97
N PRO A 350 -5.40 -21.39 6.29
CA PRO A 350 -6.43 -20.49 6.76
C PRO A 350 -6.10 -19.03 6.40
N PHE A 351 -7.09 -18.33 5.86
CA PHE A 351 -6.98 -16.94 5.44
C PHE A 351 -8.02 -16.06 6.14
N GLY A 352 -9.26 -16.03 5.70
CA GLY A 352 -10.35 -15.29 6.31
C GLY A 352 -10.96 -16.05 7.50
N ILE A 353 -11.49 -15.32 8.47
CA ILE A 353 -12.14 -15.90 9.66
C ILE A 353 -13.38 -15.10 10.01
N TRP A 354 -14.48 -15.80 10.35
CA TRP A 354 -15.72 -15.19 10.76
C TRP A 354 -16.46 -16.05 11.79
N PHE A 355 -16.91 -15.44 12.88
CA PHE A 355 -17.67 -16.11 13.94
C PHE A 355 -19.18 -15.94 13.70
N ALA A 356 -19.91 -17.03 13.62
CA ALA A 356 -21.38 -17.01 13.62
C ALA A 356 -21.92 -16.80 15.05
N ASN A 357 -21.25 -17.38 16.05
CA ASN A 357 -21.54 -17.22 17.48
C ASN A 357 -20.30 -17.65 18.31
N ALA A 358 -20.42 -17.66 19.63
CA ALA A 358 -19.32 -18.01 20.54
C ALA A 358 -18.81 -19.46 20.39
N THR A 359 -19.57 -20.34 19.78
CA THR A 359 -19.25 -21.76 19.65
C THR A 359 -19.12 -22.24 18.20
N THR A 360 -19.34 -21.36 17.22
CA THR A 360 -19.24 -21.71 15.81
C THR A 360 -18.49 -20.63 15.04
N LEU A 361 -17.40 -21.01 14.42
CA LEU A 361 -16.64 -20.14 13.52
C LEU A 361 -16.44 -20.81 12.15
N TYR A 362 -16.24 -19.98 11.16
CA TYR A 362 -15.91 -20.35 9.80
C TYR A 362 -14.55 -19.81 9.41
N VAL A 363 -13.76 -20.62 8.73
CA VAL A 363 -12.42 -20.28 8.24
C VAL A 363 -12.39 -20.45 6.74
N GLY A 364 -12.05 -19.39 6.00
CA GLY A 364 -11.70 -19.50 4.58
C GLY A 364 -10.32 -20.13 4.46
N ASP A 365 -10.22 -21.20 3.69
CA ASP A 365 -8.96 -21.86 3.38
C ASP A 365 -8.64 -21.64 1.91
N GLU A 366 -7.48 -21.03 1.64
CA GLU A 366 -7.11 -20.57 0.30
C GLU A 366 -6.58 -21.68 -0.62
N GLY A 367 -6.34 -22.89 -0.08
CA GLY A 367 -5.62 -23.95 -0.79
C GLY A 367 -4.11 -23.78 -0.72
N ASP A 368 -3.37 -24.71 -1.27
CA ASP A 368 -1.91 -24.75 -1.20
C ASP A 368 -1.21 -23.96 -2.33
N GLY A 369 -1.97 -23.43 -3.29
CA GLY A 369 -1.45 -22.72 -4.45
C GLY A 369 -0.92 -23.63 -5.55
N THR A 370 -1.22 -24.93 -5.50
CA THR A 370 -0.70 -25.94 -6.43
C THR A 370 -1.81 -26.42 -7.38
N PRO A 371 -1.73 -26.17 -8.70
CA PRO A 371 -2.80 -26.55 -9.64
C PRO A 371 -3.13 -28.05 -9.63
N ALA A 372 -2.14 -28.91 -9.37
CA ALA A 372 -2.33 -30.35 -9.36
C ALA A 372 -3.17 -30.85 -8.18
N ASP A 373 -3.14 -30.13 -7.06
CA ASP A 373 -3.75 -30.56 -5.79
C ASP A 373 -5.11 -29.91 -5.53
N ALA A 374 -5.39 -28.78 -6.21
CA ALA A 374 -6.60 -27.98 -5.99
C ALA A 374 -7.90 -28.80 -6.05
N ALA A 375 -8.04 -29.69 -7.03
CA ALA A 375 -9.26 -30.51 -7.22
C ALA A 375 -9.50 -31.56 -6.11
N THR A 376 -8.48 -31.91 -5.35
CA THR A 376 -8.50 -32.98 -4.34
C THR A 376 -8.21 -32.50 -2.92
N SER A 377 -8.04 -31.20 -2.73
CA SER A 377 -7.76 -30.61 -1.43
C SER A 377 -8.88 -30.93 -0.41
N PRO A 378 -8.56 -31.53 0.75
CA PRO A 378 -9.56 -31.85 1.76
C PRO A 378 -9.86 -30.66 2.71
N SER A 379 -9.16 -29.54 2.56
CA SER A 379 -9.23 -28.39 3.46
C SER A 379 -9.66 -27.10 2.77
N ALA A 380 -9.35 -26.93 1.47
CA ALA A 380 -9.64 -25.74 0.71
C ALA A 380 -11.15 -25.46 0.60
N GLY A 381 -11.54 -24.17 0.72
CA GLY A 381 -12.95 -23.77 0.73
C GLY A 381 -13.34 -23.06 2.02
N VAL A 382 -14.52 -23.35 2.58
CA VAL A 382 -14.94 -22.77 3.85
C VAL A 382 -15.09 -23.87 4.90
N GLN A 383 -14.23 -23.86 5.90
CA GLN A 383 -14.22 -24.82 7.00
C GLN A 383 -15.17 -24.37 8.10
N LYS A 384 -16.03 -25.25 8.60
CA LYS A 384 -16.83 -25.03 9.82
C LYS A 384 -16.14 -25.66 11.01
N TRP A 385 -15.97 -24.86 12.06
CA TRP A 385 -15.39 -25.28 13.33
C TRP A 385 -16.38 -25.03 14.47
N VAL A 386 -16.49 -25.99 15.38
CA VAL A 386 -17.39 -25.91 16.54
C VAL A 386 -16.61 -26.14 17.83
N LEU A 387 -16.87 -25.27 18.82
CA LEU A 387 -16.28 -25.37 20.14
C LEU A 387 -17.08 -26.32 21.00
N ALA A 388 -16.46 -27.40 21.51
CA ALA A 388 -17.01 -28.33 22.42
C ALA A 388 -16.01 -28.64 23.54
N ASN A 389 -16.43 -28.54 24.80
CA ASN A 389 -15.56 -28.79 25.95
C ASN A 389 -14.22 -28.03 25.93
N GLY A 390 -14.25 -26.77 25.51
CA GLY A 390 -13.07 -25.91 25.43
C GLY A 390 -12.13 -26.19 24.26
N THR A 391 -12.49 -27.06 23.33
CA THR A 391 -11.66 -27.46 22.18
C THR A 391 -12.45 -27.28 20.89
N TRP A 392 -11.83 -26.60 19.90
CA TRP A 392 -12.39 -26.44 18.57
C TRP A 392 -12.21 -27.71 17.76
N LYS A 393 -13.22 -28.07 17.00
CA LYS A 393 -13.18 -29.22 16.11
C LYS A 393 -13.71 -28.83 14.73
N ARG A 394 -12.95 -29.10 13.68
CA ARG A 394 -13.45 -29.00 12.30
C ARG A 394 -14.52 -30.07 12.07
N VAL A 395 -15.72 -29.63 11.71
CA VAL A 395 -16.87 -30.51 11.49
C VAL A 395 -16.90 -30.96 10.04
N TYR A 396 -16.77 -30.03 9.11
CA TYR A 396 -16.70 -30.28 7.68
C TYR A 396 -16.11 -29.07 6.93
N VAL A 397 -15.94 -29.25 5.64
CA VAL A 397 -15.54 -28.20 4.70
C VAL A 397 -16.61 -28.06 3.63
N LEU A 398 -17.07 -26.85 3.38
CA LEU A 398 -17.99 -26.51 2.31
C LEU A 398 -17.17 -26.27 1.03
N GLN A 399 -17.41 -27.08 0.00
CA GLN A 399 -16.66 -27.06 -1.27
C GLN A 399 -17.58 -27.21 -2.49
N THR A 400 -18.76 -27.82 -2.34
CA THR A 400 -19.67 -28.10 -3.45
C THR A 400 -20.04 -26.82 -4.18
N GLY A 401 -19.85 -26.78 -5.50
CA GLY A 401 -20.09 -25.60 -6.35
C GLY A 401 -18.90 -24.65 -6.49
N LEU A 402 -17.81 -24.80 -5.73
CA LEU A 402 -16.57 -24.06 -5.98
C LEU A 402 -15.86 -24.52 -7.26
N ASN A 403 -16.07 -25.76 -7.67
CA ASN A 403 -15.42 -26.38 -8.83
C ASN A 403 -13.90 -26.28 -8.73
N LEU A 404 -13.35 -26.69 -7.57
CA LEU A 404 -11.92 -26.66 -7.27
C LEU A 404 -11.10 -27.32 -8.37
N GLY A 405 -10.01 -26.69 -8.79
CA GLY A 405 -9.11 -27.20 -9.83
C GLY A 405 -9.71 -27.22 -11.25
N GLN A 406 -10.95 -26.75 -11.45
CA GLN A 406 -11.58 -26.72 -12.78
C GLN A 406 -11.38 -25.34 -13.42
N PRO A 407 -10.69 -25.26 -14.59
CA PRO A 407 -10.51 -24.00 -15.29
C PRO A 407 -11.83 -23.38 -15.74
N TYR A 408 -11.93 -22.05 -15.65
CA TYR A 408 -13.06 -21.29 -16.17
C TYR A 408 -12.60 -20.18 -17.11
N SER A 409 -13.43 -19.92 -18.12
CA SER A 409 -13.13 -18.92 -19.14
C SER A 409 -13.50 -17.53 -18.71
N ILE A 410 -12.64 -16.56 -19.02
CA ILE A 410 -12.86 -15.13 -18.83
C ILE A 410 -12.79 -14.44 -20.20
N THR A 411 -13.75 -13.57 -20.49
CA THR A 411 -13.78 -12.81 -21.74
C THR A 411 -12.49 -11.95 -21.85
N ASN A 412 -11.85 -12.00 -23.01
CA ASN A 412 -10.58 -11.30 -23.29
C ASN A 412 -9.38 -11.79 -22.44
N TYR A 413 -9.46 -12.97 -21.85
CA TYR A 413 -8.37 -13.59 -21.12
C TYR A 413 -7.82 -14.77 -21.94
N PRO A 414 -6.49 -14.99 -22.02
CA PRO A 414 -5.92 -16.08 -22.79
C PRO A 414 -6.39 -17.45 -22.27
N VAL A 415 -6.93 -18.28 -23.16
CA VAL A 415 -7.47 -19.59 -22.79
C VAL A 415 -6.41 -20.48 -22.10
N ALA A 416 -5.14 -20.37 -22.52
CA ALA A 416 -4.04 -21.13 -21.91
C ALA A 416 -3.74 -20.75 -20.46
N LEU A 417 -4.24 -19.58 -20.01
CA LEU A 417 -4.05 -19.05 -18.66
C LEU A 417 -5.36 -19.03 -17.86
N ASN A 418 -6.41 -19.67 -18.34
CA ASN A 418 -7.69 -19.73 -17.62
C ASN A 418 -7.46 -20.18 -16.18
N PRO A 419 -7.90 -19.39 -15.18
CA PRO A 419 -7.72 -19.73 -13.79
C PRO A 419 -8.68 -20.84 -13.34
N SER A 420 -8.29 -21.58 -12.33
CA SER A 420 -9.13 -22.49 -11.57
C SER A 420 -9.30 -21.98 -10.15
N THR A 421 -10.41 -22.27 -9.50
CA THR A 421 -10.56 -22.00 -8.07
C THR A 421 -9.67 -22.97 -7.28
N ASP A 422 -8.85 -22.43 -6.37
CA ASP A 422 -8.03 -23.21 -5.45
C ASP A 422 -8.70 -23.37 -4.08
N GLY A 423 -9.30 -22.30 -3.56
CA GLY A 423 -10.01 -22.27 -2.29
C GLY A 423 -10.74 -20.95 -2.08
N VAL A 424 -10.84 -20.52 -0.81
CA VAL A 424 -11.52 -19.27 -0.42
C VAL A 424 -10.61 -18.48 0.52
N ARG A 425 -10.32 -17.22 0.18
CA ARG A 425 -9.47 -16.32 0.98
C ARG A 425 -10.25 -15.54 2.02
N ASN A 426 -10.83 -14.43 1.63
CA ASN A 426 -11.57 -13.56 2.53
C ASN A 426 -13.03 -13.97 2.61
N ILE A 427 -13.57 -14.00 3.83
CA ILE A 427 -14.96 -14.34 4.09
C ILE A 427 -15.62 -13.33 5.01
N THR A 428 -16.91 -13.19 4.85
CA THR A 428 -17.83 -12.58 5.82
C THR A 428 -19.10 -13.40 5.88
N GLY A 429 -19.94 -13.18 6.87
CA GLY A 429 -21.16 -13.94 6.98
C GLY A 429 -22.29 -13.18 7.67
N LYS A 430 -23.45 -13.77 7.62
CA LYS A 430 -24.68 -13.29 8.28
C LYS A 430 -25.45 -14.49 8.85
N VAL A 431 -25.81 -14.40 10.13
CA VAL A 431 -26.77 -15.34 10.74
C VAL A 431 -28.17 -14.92 10.33
N ASN A 432 -28.93 -15.84 9.77
CA ASN A 432 -30.31 -15.61 9.33
C ASN A 432 -31.30 -15.96 10.43
N ALA A 433 -32.51 -15.40 10.34
CA ALA A 433 -33.56 -15.62 11.34
C ALA A 433 -34.11 -17.05 11.36
N ASP A 434 -33.91 -17.81 10.28
CA ASP A 434 -34.34 -19.21 10.11
C ASP A 434 -33.34 -20.23 10.68
N GLY A 435 -32.27 -19.78 11.33
CA GLY A 435 -31.23 -20.66 11.88
C GLY A 435 -30.18 -21.11 10.88
N THR A 436 -30.18 -20.53 9.71
CA THR A 436 -29.09 -20.72 8.72
C THR A 436 -28.04 -19.60 8.82
N VAL A 437 -26.94 -19.79 8.16
CA VAL A 437 -25.87 -18.78 7.97
C VAL A 437 -25.60 -18.63 6.49
N THR A 438 -25.59 -17.42 6.01
CA THR A 438 -25.08 -17.15 4.65
C THR A 438 -23.64 -16.66 4.76
N ILE A 439 -22.72 -17.35 4.07
CA ILE A 439 -21.29 -17.02 4.04
C ILE A 439 -20.97 -16.53 2.63
N TYR A 440 -20.31 -15.40 2.56
CA TYR A 440 -19.80 -14.80 1.33
C TYR A 440 -18.28 -14.92 1.34
N GLY A 441 -17.68 -15.28 0.20
CA GLY A 441 -16.25 -15.49 0.11
C GLY A 441 -15.65 -15.02 -1.21
N ILE A 442 -14.38 -14.61 -1.16
CA ILE A 442 -13.56 -14.34 -2.33
C ILE A 442 -12.69 -15.55 -2.59
N THR A 443 -12.74 -16.11 -3.79
CA THR A 443 -11.96 -17.30 -4.13
C THR A 443 -10.48 -16.96 -4.33
N SER A 444 -9.60 -17.90 -3.96
CA SER A 444 -8.24 -17.99 -4.49
C SER A 444 -8.24 -18.64 -5.85
N THR A 445 -7.17 -18.46 -6.60
CA THR A 445 -7.01 -19.01 -7.94
C THR A 445 -5.65 -19.65 -8.12
N VAL A 446 -5.63 -20.69 -8.95
CA VAL A 446 -4.41 -21.25 -9.52
C VAL A 446 -4.56 -21.32 -11.04
N SER A 447 -3.45 -21.15 -11.75
CA SER A 447 -3.36 -21.27 -13.20
C SER A 447 -2.13 -22.09 -13.59
N THR A 448 -1.83 -22.20 -14.88
CA THR A 448 -0.65 -22.93 -15.38
C THR A 448 0.66 -22.49 -14.68
N ASN A 449 0.71 -21.26 -14.19
CA ASN A 449 1.86 -20.68 -13.51
C ASN A 449 1.74 -20.69 -11.98
N GLY A 450 0.80 -21.44 -11.40
CA GLY A 450 0.57 -21.52 -9.97
C GLY A 450 -0.39 -20.47 -9.43
N ASP A 451 -0.27 -20.12 -8.15
CA ASP A 451 -1.09 -19.11 -7.47
C ASP A 451 -0.62 -17.69 -7.83
N GLN A 452 -1.20 -17.14 -8.88
CA GLN A 452 -0.93 -15.78 -9.34
C GLN A 452 -1.98 -14.80 -8.79
N GLY A 453 -1.55 -13.83 -8.01
CA GLY A 453 -2.46 -12.87 -7.39
C GLY A 453 -3.20 -11.94 -8.37
N ALA A 454 -2.93 -12.00 -9.66
CA ALA A 454 -3.56 -11.18 -10.70
C ALA A 454 -4.62 -11.92 -11.52
N ASP A 455 -4.81 -13.20 -11.30
CA ASP A 455 -5.82 -13.98 -12.02
C ASP A 455 -7.24 -13.51 -11.62
N PRO A 456 -8.15 -13.29 -12.58
CA PRO A 456 -9.54 -12.98 -12.30
C PRO A 456 -10.22 -14.08 -11.48
N ASN A 457 -10.80 -13.72 -10.35
CA ASN A 457 -11.40 -14.63 -9.38
C ASN A 457 -12.90 -14.35 -9.16
N LYS A 458 -13.50 -14.98 -8.17
CA LYS A 458 -14.96 -14.94 -7.96
C LYS A 458 -15.33 -14.49 -6.56
N LEU A 459 -16.48 -13.81 -6.46
CA LEU A 459 -17.29 -13.67 -5.25
C LEU A 459 -18.31 -14.82 -5.26
N VAL A 460 -18.34 -15.59 -4.20
CA VAL A 460 -19.23 -16.74 -4.03
C VAL A 460 -20.04 -16.63 -2.74
N ALA A 461 -21.19 -17.30 -2.70
CA ALA A 461 -22.01 -17.40 -1.48
C ALA A 461 -22.48 -18.84 -1.29
N VAL A 462 -22.57 -19.26 0.00
CA VAL A 462 -23.18 -20.54 0.41
C VAL A 462 -24.04 -20.31 1.63
N THR A 463 -25.13 -21.05 1.76
CA THR A 463 -25.96 -21.07 2.97
C THR A 463 -25.76 -22.39 3.68
N ASP A 464 -25.33 -22.34 4.94
CA ASP A 464 -25.12 -23.48 5.83
C ASP A 464 -26.16 -23.48 6.95
N VAL A 465 -26.61 -24.64 7.37
CA VAL A 465 -27.48 -24.78 8.54
C VAL A 465 -26.60 -24.73 9.79
N LEU A 466 -26.76 -23.67 10.62
CA LEU A 466 -25.88 -23.41 11.75
C LEU A 466 -25.77 -24.61 12.72
N ALA A 467 -26.87 -25.29 12.97
CA ALA A 467 -26.92 -26.46 13.88
C ALA A 467 -26.44 -27.78 13.21
N ASN A 468 -26.18 -27.78 11.90
CA ASN A 468 -25.77 -29.00 11.22
C ASN A 468 -24.35 -29.42 11.63
N MET A 469 -24.20 -30.73 11.95
CA MET A 469 -22.93 -31.36 12.32
C MET A 469 -22.60 -32.56 11.39
N ASP A 470 -23.47 -32.84 10.40
CA ASP A 470 -23.32 -33.97 9.49
C ASP A 470 -22.68 -33.51 8.18
N PRO A 471 -21.46 -33.97 7.85
CA PRO A 471 -20.79 -33.62 6.58
C PRO A 471 -21.56 -34.11 5.34
N THR A 472 -22.39 -35.14 5.45
CA THR A 472 -23.17 -35.65 4.32
C THR A 472 -24.35 -34.73 3.96
N VAL A 473 -24.86 -34.02 4.93
CA VAL A 473 -25.86 -32.96 4.75
C VAL A 473 -25.20 -31.72 4.17
N ALA A 474 -24.08 -31.30 4.77
CA ALA A 474 -23.30 -30.13 4.32
C ALA A 474 -22.78 -30.28 2.89
N ALA A 475 -22.46 -31.47 2.44
CA ALA A 475 -22.04 -31.74 1.07
C ALA A 475 -23.10 -31.41 -0.01
N LYS A 476 -24.36 -31.20 0.39
CA LYS A 476 -25.45 -30.75 -0.50
C LYS A 476 -25.59 -29.24 -0.56
N GLU A 477 -24.96 -28.52 0.35
CA GLU A 477 -24.93 -27.06 0.38
C GLU A 477 -23.97 -26.56 -0.70
N THR A 478 -24.48 -25.79 -1.65
CA THR A 478 -23.77 -25.47 -2.87
C THR A 478 -23.46 -24.00 -2.96
N PHE A 479 -22.20 -23.67 -3.24
CA PHE A 479 -21.79 -22.31 -3.55
C PHE A 479 -22.43 -21.81 -4.85
N THR A 480 -22.90 -20.57 -4.82
CA THR A 480 -23.34 -19.81 -5.98
C THR A 480 -22.34 -18.70 -6.27
N THR A 481 -21.93 -18.57 -7.53
CA THR A 481 -21.11 -17.44 -7.96
C THR A 481 -21.98 -16.19 -8.11
N LEU A 482 -21.66 -15.14 -7.34
CA LEU A 482 -22.36 -13.85 -7.38
C LEU A 482 -21.71 -12.87 -8.35
N LYS A 483 -20.38 -12.91 -8.48
CA LYS A 483 -19.60 -12.06 -9.41
C LYS A 483 -18.33 -12.81 -9.82
N THR A 484 -17.95 -12.65 -11.08
CA THR A 484 -16.63 -13.04 -11.59
C THR A 484 -15.89 -11.77 -12.00
N ALA A 485 -14.64 -11.64 -11.62
CA ALA A 485 -13.78 -10.53 -12.05
C ALA A 485 -13.56 -10.59 -13.57
N ALA A 486 -13.47 -9.45 -14.20
CA ALA A 486 -13.09 -9.35 -15.61
C ALA A 486 -11.56 -9.47 -15.79
N ALA A 487 -11.11 -9.61 -17.04
CA ALA A 487 -9.70 -9.54 -17.37
C ALA A 487 -9.12 -8.18 -16.90
N GLY A 488 -7.99 -8.21 -16.20
CA GLY A 488 -7.40 -7.01 -15.58
C GLY A 488 -8.05 -6.57 -14.27
N GLU A 489 -8.93 -7.39 -13.69
CA GLU A 489 -9.55 -7.14 -12.39
C GLU A 489 -9.33 -8.31 -11.44
N VAL A 490 -9.18 -8.01 -10.15
CA VAL A 490 -9.13 -9.02 -9.08
C VAL A 490 -9.96 -8.55 -7.89
N LEU A 491 -10.86 -9.42 -7.42
CA LEU A 491 -11.60 -9.21 -6.18
C LEU A 491 -10.70 -9.59 -4.99
N ARG A 492 -10.74 -8.82 -3.91
CA ARG A 492 -9.81 -9.03 -2.78
C ARG A 492 -10.53 -9.32 -1.46
N GLY A 493 -11.34 -8.42 -0.99
CA GLY A 493 -12.06 -8.52 0.27
C GLY A 493 -13.56 -8.47 0.07
N VAL A 494 -14.31 -9.01 1.02
CA VAL A 494 -15.77 -8.90 1.10
C VAL A 494 -16.19 -8.62 2.55
N ALA A 495 -17.10 -7.68 2.72
CA ALA A 495 -17.70 -7.34 4.00
C ALA A 495 -19.17 -6.97 3.81
N LEU A 496 -19.96 -6.98 4.88
CA LEU A 496 -21.26 -6.30 4.88
C LEU A 496 -21.05 -4.78 4.82
N THR A 497 -22.01 -4.07 4.26
CA THR A 497 -21.98 -2.60 4.26
C THR A 497 -21.95 -2.05 5.67
N PRO A 498 -21.19 -0.98 5.94
CA PRO A 498 -21.25 -0.31 7.23
C PRO A 498 -22.63 0.31 7.45
N THR A 499 -23.06 0.37 8.70
CA THR A 499 -24.30 1.04 9.09
C THR A 499 -24.02 2.53 9.32
N ALA A 500 -24.98 3.39 8.97
CA ALA A 500 -24.82 4.82 9.20
C ALA A 500 -24.76 5.11 10.70
N PRO A 501 -23.69 5.73 11.22
CA PRO A 501 -23.63 6.19 12.60
C PRO A 501 -24.59 7.37 12.81
N SER A 502 -24.92 7.67 14.07
CA SER A 502 -25.71 8.84 14.44
C SER A 502 -25.06 10.16 14.01
N THR A 503 -23.72 10.19 13.97
CA THR A 503 -22.93 11.28 13.41
C THR A 503 -22.20 10.77 12.18
N PRO A 504 -22.52 11.25 10.96
CA PRO A 504 -21.80 10.84 9.75
C PRO A 504 -20.31 11.16 9.85
N MET A 505 -19.48 10.23 9.38
CA MET A 505 -18.06 10.49 9.22
C MET A 505 -17.84 11.59 8.16
N SER A 506 -16.97 12.51 8.44
CA SER A 506 -16.52 13.52 7.46
C SER A 506 -15.18 13.12 6.84
N ASN A 507 -14.94 13.59 5.61
CA ASN A 507 -13.64 13.39 4.98
C ASN A 507 -12.53 14.08 5.77
N THR A 508 -11.42 13.39 5.94
CA THR A 508 -10.21 13.94 6.54
C THR A 508 -9.12 13.98 5.48
N PRO A 509 -8.67 15.18 5.08
CA PRO A 509 -7.63 15.30 4.06
C PRO A 509 -6.31 14.70 4.54
N LEU A 510 -5.63 13.99 3.66
CA LEU A 510 -4.25 13.57 3.87
C LEU A 510 -3.32 14.71 3.45
N VAL A 511 -2.39 15.10 4.32
CA VAL A 511 -1.43 16.18 4.04
C VAL A 511 -0.04 15.58 3.82
N LEU A 512 0.57 15.91 2.69
CA LEU A 512 1.83 15.34 2.21
C LEU A 512 2.76 16.45 1.68
N SER A 513 4.05 16.14 1.55
CA SER A 513 4.97 16.97 0.78
C SER A 513 4.66 16.90 -0.71
N ALA A 514 4.60 18.05 -1.37
CA ALA A 514 4.37 18.08 -2.82
C ALA A 514 5.56 17.55 -3.64
N ALA A 515 6.75 17.50 -3.06
CA ALA A 515 7.92 16.96 -3.74
C ALA A 515 7.99 15.43 -3.70
N SER A 516 7.43 14.80 -2.65
CA SER A 516 7.41 13.34 -2.54
C SER A 516 6.26 12.88 -1.63
N PRO A 517 5.34 12.03 -2.14
CA PRO A 517 4.27 11.45 -1.30
C PRO A 517 4.79 10.55 -0.16
N GLY A 518 6.03 10.07 -0.24
CA GLY A 518 6.69 9.34 0.84
C GLY A 518 7.19 10.22 1.99
N VAL A 519 7.06 11.56 1.90
CA VAL A 519 7.47 12.51 2.94
C VAL A 519 6.23 13.20 3.50
N MET A 520 5.84 12.85 4.72
CA MET A 520 4.68 13.42 5.40
C MET A 520 5.03 14.56 6.34
N ALA A 521 6.31 14.71 6.73
CA ALA A 521 6.75 15.90 7.44
C ALA A 521 6.84 17.09 6.48
N LEU A 522 6.47 18.28 6.94
CA LEU A 522 6.66 19.55 6.24
C LEU A 522 7.62 20.43 7.03
N ALA A 523 8.16 21.44 6.37
CA ALA A 523 9.00 22.45 7.02
C ALA A 523 8.49 23.85 6.68
N PRO A 524 8.80 24.88 7.51
CA PRO A 524 8.50 26.25 7.15
C PRO A 524 9.08 26.59 5.76
N GLY A 525 8.26 27.18 4.91
CA GLY A 525 8.61 27.51 3.53
C GLY A 525 8.37 26.38 2.53
N SER A 526 8.19 25.13 2.95
CA SER A 526 7.98 23.99 2.01
C SER A 526 6.61 24.02 1.33
N ILE A 527 6.48 23.25 0.25
CA ILE A 527 5.23 23.04 -0.45
C ILE A 527 4.58 21.77 0.08
N GLY A 528 3.39 21.92 0.66
CA GLY A 528 2.50 20.82 1.02
C GLY A 528 1.28 20.77 0.14
N TYR A 529 0.61 19.60 0.10
CA TYR A 529 -0.73 19.50 -0.45
C TYR A 529 -1.64 18.70 0.47
N ALA A 530 -2.89 19.12 0.52
CA ALA A 530 -3.97 18.36 1.13
C ALA A 530 -4.69 17.58 0.02
N ALA A 531 -4.76 16.26 0.15
CA ALA A 531 -5.48 15.39 -0.77
C ALA A 531 -6.72 14.82 -0.08
N GLY A 532 -7.85 14.73 -0.80
CA GLY A 532 -9.12 14.29 -0.21
C GLY A 532 -10.22 14.20 -1.24
N GLN A 533 -11.45 14.09 -0.75
CA GLN A 533 -12.66 14.20 -1.57
C GLN A 533 -13.45 15.45 -1.18
N ASN A 534 -14.04 16.11 -2.15
CA ASN A 534 -14.90 17.28 -1.92
C ASN A 534 -14.24 18.34 -1.02
N LEU A 535 -12.94 18.57 -1.21
CA LEU A 535 -12.20 19.61 -0.45
C LEU A 535 -12.74 21.00 -0.76
N THR A 536 -13.20 21.20 -1.99
CA THR A 536 -13.67 22.46 -2.53
C THR A 536 -14.61 22.18 -3.72
N ARG A 537 -15.35 23.17 -4.18
CA ARG A 537 -16.10 23.12 -5.44
C ARG A 537 -15.37 23.80 -6.59
N ALA A 538 -14.31 24.55 -6.28
CA ALA A 538 -13.48 25.18 -7.28
C ALA A 538 -12.51 24.19 -7.94
N ASN A 539 -12.17 24.50 -9.20
CA ASN A 539 -11.05 23.89 -9.91
C ASN A 539 -10.29 25.02 -10.60
N THR A 540 -9.07 25.27 -10.18
CA THR A 540 -8.29 26.44 -10.59
C THR A 540 -7.05 25.99 -11.37
N GLU A 541 -6.53 26.89 -12.20
CA GLU A 541 -5.18 26.70 -12.76
C GLU A 541 -4.12 26.99 -11.67
N PRO A 542 -2.96 26.34 -11.71
CA PRO A 542 -1.85 26.63 -10.80
C PRO A 542 -1.34 28.06 -10.98
N ILE A 543 -1.01 28.73 -9.85
CA ILE A 543 -0.34 30.03 -9.89
C ILE A 543 1.12 29.97 -9.49
N VAL A 544 1.86 30.84 -10.17
CA VAL A 544 3.27 31.14 -9.90
C VAL A 544 3.34 32.64 -9.72
N GLY A 545 3.56 33.14 -8.53
CA GLY A 545 3.61 34.58 -8.29
C GLY A 545 3.18 34.91 -6.87
N PRO A 546 2.74 36.10 -6.56
CA PRO A 546 2.23 36.38 -5.23
C PRO A 546 1.07 35.44 -4.90
N LEU A 547 1.30 34.50 -3.95
CA LEU A 547 0.33 33.48 -3.61
C LEU A 547 -0.74 34.04 -2.68
N PRO A 548 -2.04 33.93 -3.02
CA PRO A 548 -3.13 34.32 -2.13
C PRO A 548 -3.32 33.32 -0.99
N THR A 549 -3.86 33.76 0.14
CA THR A 549 -4.26 32.89 1.26
C THR A 549 -5.68 32.35 1.13
N ALA A 550 -6.41 32.79 0.11
CA ALA A 550 -7.70 32.25 -0.31
C ALA A 550 -7.77 32.25 -1.83
N TRP A 551 -8.22 31.17 -2.44
CA TRP A 551 -8.34 31.03 -3.88
C TRP A 551 -9.52 30.13 -4.26
N GLY A 552 -10.24 30.52 -5.31
CA GLY A 552 -11.51 29.88 -5.63
C GLY A 552 -12.47 30.07 -4.48
N ASP A 553 -12.92 28.98 -3.88
CA ASP A 553 -13.75 29.00 -2.68
C ASP A 553 -13.01 28.43 -1.45
N ALA A 554 -11.69 28.22 -1.55
CA ALA A 554 -10.91 27.52 -0.54
C ALA A 554 -9.89 28.44 0.18
N SER A 555 -9.60 28.08 1.43
CA SER A 555 -8.48 28.57 2.22
C SER A 555 -7.87 27.43 3.03
N VAL A 556 -6.59 27.55 3.35
CA VAL A 556 -5.88 26.58 4.21
C VAL A 556 -5.33 27.31 5.43
N SER A 557 -5.56 26.76 6.61
CA SER A 557 -4.95 27.21 7.84
C SER A 557 -4.16 26.10 8.53
N ILE A 558 -3.06 26.47 9.18
CA ILE A 558 -2.21 25.55 9.93
C ILE A 558 -2.23 26.02 11.39
N VAL A 559 -2.67 25.13 12.28
CA VAL A 559 -2.56 25.34 13.73
C VAL A 559 -1.29 24.62 14.18
N ASP A 560 -0.28 25.36 14.59
CA ASP A 560 1.04 24.83 14.93
C ASP A 560 1.11 24.30 16.38
N SER A 561 2.26 23.74 16.75
CA SER A 561 2.50 23.16 18.07
C SER A 561 2.41 24.17 19.22
N ALA A 562 2.52 25.46 18.93
CA ALA A 562 2.33 26.54 19.89
C ALA A 562 0.86 27.00 19.97
N GLY A 563 -0.05 26.40 19.23
CA GLY A 563 -1.47 26.76 19.15
C GLY A 563 -1.76 27.96 18.28
N LYS A 564 -0.75 28.52 17.57
CA LYS A 564 -0.94 29.66 16.69
C LYS A 564 -1.49 29.21 15.35
N THR A 565 -2.49 29.94 14.84
CA THR A 565 -3.09 29.71 13.53
C THR A 565 -2.42 30.58 12.48
N TRP A 566 -2.02 29.94 11.36
CA TRP A 566 -1.39 30.56 10.21
C TRP A 566 -2.23 30.36 8.97
N ALA A 567 -2.49 31.41 8.19
CA ALA A 567 -3.08 31.28 6.86
C ALA A 567 -1.98 30.86 5.88
N ALA A 568 -2.18 29.75 5.18
CA ALA A 568 -1.22 29.22 4.21
C ALA A 568 -1.49 29.79 2.81
N PRO A 569 -0.46 30.33 2.11
CA PRO A 569 -0.59 30.74 0.72
C PRO A 569 -0.90 29.56 -0.20
N LEU A 570 -1.84 29.73 -1.15
CA LEU A 570 -2.35 28.69 -2.03
C LEU A 570 -1.70 28.77 -3.41
N MET A 571 -1.42 27.59 -3.98
CA MET A 571 -0.81 27.42 -5.31
C MET A 571 -1.77 26.76 -6.31
N PHE A 572 -2.66 25.89 -5.82
CA PHE A 572 -3.64 25.15 -6.63
C PHE A 572 -4.82 24.72 -5.76
N VAL A 573 -6.03 24.75 -6.32
CA VAL A 573 -7.26 24.39 -5.61
C VAL A 573 -8.14 23.54 -6.54
N ALA A 574 -8.46 22.33 -6.12
CA ALA A 574 -9.35 21.41 -6.82
C ALA A 574 -10.16 20.57 -5.82
N PRO A 575 -11.26 19.93 -6.24
CA PRO A 575 -12.09 19.11 -5.35
C PRO A 575 -11.36 17.96 -4.67
N TRP A 576 -10.25 17.52 -5.22
CA TRP A 576 -9.44 16.38 -4.73
C TRP A 576 -8.07 16.78 -4.18
N GLN A 577 -7.63 18.06 -4.37
CA GLN A 577 -6.31 18.50 -3.97
C GLN A 577 -6.23 20.02 -3.77
N VAL A 578 -5.58 20.44 -2.68
CA VAL A 578 -5.24 21.85 -2.45
C VAL A 578 -3.75 21.94 -2.13
N ASN A 579 -2.98 22.65 -2.98
CA ASN A 579 -1.56 22.88 -2.77
C ASN A 579 -1.34 24.22 -2.07
N PHE A 580 -0.45 24.20 -1.09
CA PHE A 580 -0.16 25.39 -0.28
C PHE A 580 1.32 25.46 0.11
N GLN A 581 1.78 26.65 0.42
CA GLN A 581 3.08 26.87 1.05
C GLN A 581 2.93 26.92 2.57
N VAL A 582 3.79 26.21 3.30
CA VAL A 582 3.85 26.32 4.76
C VAL A 582 4.44 27.70 5.12
N PRO A 583 3.73 28.53 5.90
CA PRO A 583 4.28 29.83 6.30
C PRO A 583 5.60 29.71 7.06
N LEU A 584 6.54 30.64 6.80
CA LEU A 584 7.89 30.60 7.37
C LEU A 584 7.94 30.66 8.91
N GLY A 585 6.91 31.17 9.55
CA GLY A 585 6.86 31.34 11.01
C GLY A 585 6.21 30.18 11.77
N VAL A 586 5.79 29.10 11.09
CA VAL A 586 5.12 27.94 11.73
C VAL A 586 6.09 27.24 12.67
N ALA A 587 5.66 27.01 13.91
CA ALA A 587 6.47 26.34 14.93
C ALA A 587 6.63 24.84 14.62
N ALA A 588 7.84 24.31 14.85
CA ALA A 588 8.14 22.89 14.73
C ALA A 588 7.37 22.07 15.77
N GLY A 589 6.99 20.84 15.40
CA GLY A 589 6.22 19.92 16.22
C GLY A 589 4.94 19.45 15.54
N SER A 590 4.02 18.90 16.32
CA SER A 590 2.72 18.49 15.80
C SER A 590 1.86 19.69 15.40
N ALA A 591 1.28 19.65 14.22
CA ALA A 591 0.42 20.69 13.69
C ALA A 591 -0.83 20.10 13.03
N GLN A 592 -1.90 20.88 12.95
CA GLN A 592 -3.13 20.47 12.28
C GLN A 592 -3.40 21.38 11.08
N VAL A 593 -3.61 20.78 9.91
CA VAL A 593 -4.01 21.49 8.70
C VAL A 593 -5.53 21.45 8.56
N LYS A 594 -6.13 22.60 8.26
CA LYS A 594 -7.57 22.75 7.99
C LYS A 594 -7.78 23.34 6.61
N VAL A 595 -8.54 22.66 5.80
CA VAL A 595 -9.05 23.18 4.53
C VAL A 595 -10.47 23.68 4.78
N SER A 596 -10.74 24.94 4.45
CA SER A 596 -12.07 25.57 4.55
C SER A 596 -12.53 25.98 3.15
N SER A 597 -13.75 25.62 2.78
CA SER A 597 -14.34 25.97 1.49
C SER A 597 -15.85 26.04 1.58
N SER A 598 -16.53 26.33 0.46
CA SER A 598 -17.99 26.25 0.38
C SER A 598 -18.54 24.82 0.56
N ALA A 599 -17.67 23.79 0.50
CA ALA A 599 -18.01 22.40 0.81
C ALA A 599 -17.95 22.09 2.33
N GLY A 600 -17.43 23.02 3.14
CA GLY A 600 -17.31 22.91 4.60
C GLY A 600 -15.87 22.99 5.09
N ILE A 601 -15.67 22.78 6.39
CA ILE A 601 -14.35 22.73 7.02
C ILE A 601 -13.93 21.27 7.13
N GLN A 602 -12.74 20.96 6.63
CA GLN A 602 -12.13 19.64 6.76
C GLN A 602 -10.78 19.77 7.48
N SER A 603 -10.59 18.99 8.54
CA SER A 603 -9.33 18.98 9.31
C SER A 603 -8.54 17.73 8.94
N ALA A 604 -7.28 17.91 8.58
CA ALA A 604 -6.37 16.80 8.32
C ALA A 604 -5.98 16.08 9.62
N ASN A 605 -5.39 14.89 9.46
CA ASN A 605 -4.62 14.25 10.52
C ASN A 605 -3.51 15.17 11.00
N ASN A 606 -3.03 14.98 12.22
CA ASN A 606 -1.88 15.69 12.72
C ASN A 606 -0.66 15.41 11.84
N ILE A 607 0.00 16.49 11.40
CA ILE A 607 1.24 16.43 10.64
C ILE A 607 2.42 16.80 11.52
N GLN A 608 3.62 16.49 11.09
CA GLN A 608 4.85 16.94 11.74
C GLN A 608 5.44 18.12 10.97
N ILE A 609 5.73 19.20 11.66
CA ILE A 609 6.55 20.31 11.15
C ILE A 609 7.96 20.14 11.71
N GLY A 610 8.91 19.84 10.84
CA GLY A 610 10.33 19.79 11.17
C GLY A 610 11.02 21.14 10.90
N PRO A 611 12.22 21.36 11.44
CA PRO A 611 13.05 22.51 11.02
C PRO A 611 13.46 22.38 9.56
N VAL A 612 13.66 21.15 9.09
CA VAL A 612 13.77 20.73 7.68
C VAL A 612 12.93 19.47 7.46
N ALA A 613 12.43 19.30 6.25
CA ALA A 613 11.71 18.12 5.80
C ALA A 613 12.04 17.91 4.31
N PRO A 614 13.28 17.44 4.02
CA PRO A 614 13.79 17.42 2.65
C PRO A 614 13.04 16.42 1.80
N ALA A 615 12.56 16.86 0.65
CA ALA A 615 11.97 16.02 -0.37
C ALA A 615 12.40 16.52 -1.76
N MET A 616 12.72 15.58 -2.65
CA MET A 616 13.16 15.86 -4.02
C MET A 616 12.02 15.57 -4.99
N PHE A 617 11.81 16.45 -5.97
CA PHE A 617 10.82 16.25 -7.01
C PHE A 617 11.25 15.16 -8.01
N THR A 618 10.29 14.34 -8.38
CA THR A 618 10.44 13.29 -9.41
C THR A 618 9.45 13.50 -10.56
N LEU A 619 9.79 13.01 -11.74
CA LEU A 619 9.04 13.24 -12.98
C LEU A 619 8.01 12.15 -13.29
N ASN A 620 8.19 10.96 -12.79
CA ASN A 620 7.41 9.80 -13.21
C ASN A 620 6.98 8.89 -12.05
N GLY A 621 6.99 9.40 -10.81
CA GLY A 621 6.70 8.59 -9.62
C GLY A 621 7.71 7.47 -9.32
N SER A 622 8.57 7.10 -10.29
CA SER A 622 9.57 6.02 -10.14
C SER A 622 10.97 6.50 -9.75
N GLY A 623 11.10 7.79 -9.42
CA GLY A 623 12.35 8.35 -8.93
C GLY A 623 13.16 9.16 -9.94
N LEU A 624 12.75 9.26 -11.21
CA LEU A 624 13.45 10.07 -12.20
C LEU A 624 13.54 11.53 -11.74
N ALA A 625 14.77 12.05 -11.63
CA ALA A 625 15.02 13.36 -11.06
C ALA A 625 14.40 14.51 -11.88
N ALA A 626 13.68 15.39 -11.22
CA ALA A 626 13.32 16.69 -11.79
C ALA A 626 14.53 17.61 -11.73
N GLY A 627 15.18 17.83 -12.88
CA GLY A 627 16.39 18.63 -12.92
C GLY A 627 17.02 18.70 -14.31
N TYR A 628 18.23 19.25 -14.34
CA TYR A 628 19.08 19.31 -15.54
C TYR A 628 20.55 19.33 -15.14
N ALA A 629 21.42 19.03 -16.08
CA ALA A 629 22.85 19.16 -15.91
C ALA A 629 23.41 20.31 -16.76
N VAL A 630 24.52 20.90 -16.32
CA VAL A 630 25.31 21.85 -17.07
C VAL A 630 26.71 21.30 -17.19
N ARG A 631 27.11 20.90 -18.39
CA ARG A 631 28.48 20.50 -18.68
C ARG A 631 29.30 21.70 -19.13
N VAL A 632 30.45 21.88 -18.50
CA VAL A 632 31.42 22.95 -18.80
C VAL A 632 32.67 22.31 -19.39
N SER A 633 32.97 22.66 -20.62
CA SER A 633 34.18 22.23 -21.38
C SER A 633 34.95 23.46 -21.81
N GLY A 634 36.04 23.77 -21.10
CA GLY A 634 36.77 25.04 -21.28
C GLY A 634 35.91 26.26 -21.05
N THR A 635 35.58 27.02 -22.09
CA THR A 635 34.69 28.20 -22.02
C THR A 635 33.25 27.91 -22.46
N SER A 636 33.00 26.70 -22.97
CA SER A 636 31.67 26.28 -23.48
C SER A 636 30.82 25.69 -22.37
N GLN A 637 29.52 25.99 -22.42
CA GLN A 637 28.51 25.41 -21.50
C GLN A 637 27.44 24.73 -22.36
N THR A 638 27.09 23.50 -21.98
CA THR A 638 26.00 22.73 -22.58
C THR A 638 24.99 22.38 -21.47
N VAL A 639 23.72 22.69 -21.70
CA VAL A 639 22.62 22.31 -20.79
C VAL A 639 22.02 21.02 -21.31
N GLU A 640 21.88 20.03 -20.39
CA GLU A 640 21.38 18.70 -20.68
C GLU A 640 20.25 18.38 -19.70
N SER A 641 19.13 17.92 -20.24
CA SER A 641 18.00 17.52 -19.40
C SER A 641 18.27 16.15 -18.76
N THR A 642 17.80 15.95 -17.53
CA THR A 642 17.77 14.61 -16.89
C THR A 642 16.71 13.71 -17.50
N TYR A 643 15.85 14.23 -18.36
CA TYR A 643 14.71 13.53 -18.94
C TYR A 643 14.45 13.90 -20.39
N ALA A 644 13.78 13.00 -21.08
CA ALA A 644 13.14 13.23 -22.37
C ALA A 644 11.62 13.05 -22.24
N LEU A 645 10.87 13.86 -23.02
CA LEU A 645 9.41 13.73 -23.12
C LEU A 645 9.09 12.97 -24.41
N ASN A 646 8.37 11.86 -24.31
CA ASN A 646 7.91 11.13 -25.49
C ASN A 646 6.66 11.77 -26.12
N ASN A 647 6.26 11.29 -27.31
CA ASN A 647 5.10 11.81 -28.05
C ASN A 647 3.75 11.59 -27.32
N PHE A 648 3.72 10.80 -26.26
CA PHE A 648 2.52 10.51 -25.44
C PHE A 648 2.52 11.28 -24.12
N GLY A 649 3.46 12.22 -23.92
CA GLY A 649 3.54 13.00 -22.68
C GLY A 649 4.20 12.29 -21.51
N SER A 650 4.79 11.11 -21.70
CA SER A 650 5.48 10.38 -20.64
C SER A 650 6.95 10.77 -20.56
N PHE A 651 7.50 10.82 -19.34
CA PHE A 651 8.90 11.13 -19.10
C PHE A 651 9.74 9.86 -19.06
N SER A 652 10.86 9.89 -19.75
CA SER A 652 11.90 8.86 -19.69
C SER A 652 13.24 9.50 -19.33
N ALA A 653 14.17 8.71 -18.78
CA ALA A 653 15.51 9.20 -18.47
C ALA A 653 16.26 9.61 -19.75
N ALA A 654 16.92 10.75 -19.70
CA ALA A 654 17.87 11.20 -20.72
C ALA A 654 19.29 11.08 -20.16
N PRO A 655 20.22 10.46 -20.89
CA PRO A 655 21.60 10.33 -20.44
C PRO A 655 22.32 11.69 -20.40
N ILE A 656 22.96 11.98 -19.28
CA ILE A 656 23.85 13.13 -19.11
C ILE A 656 25.22 12.72 -19.65
N ASP A 657 25.75 13.47 -20.63
CA ASP A 657 27.08 13.27 -21.14
C ASP A 657 28.13 13.87 -20.17
N MET A 658 28.94 12.99 -19.58
CA MET A 658 30.00 13.41 -18.66
C MET A 658 31.18 14.08 -19.33
N GLY A 659 31.26 14.01 -20.67
CA GLY A 659 32.33 14.65 -21.48
C GLY A 659 33.70 14.02 -21.28
N SER A 660 34.74 14.85 -21.51
CA SER A 660 36.13 14.45 -21.29
C SER A 660 36.52 14.52 -19.82
N SER A 661 37.67 13.94 -19.45
CA SER A 661 38.20 13.99 -18.08
C SER A 661 38.49 15.39 -17.53
N THR A 662 38.51 16.40 -18.41
CA THR A 662 38.70 17.82 -18.04
C THR A 662 37.40 18.60 -17.91
N ASP A 663 36.28 18.01 -18.31
CA ASP A 663 34.96 18.64 -18.23
C ASP A 663 34.43 18.57 -16.82
N GLN A 664 33.60 19.55 -16.45
CA GLN A 664 32.90 19.58 -15.20
C GLN A 664 31.41 19.52 -15.47
N VAL A 665 30.72 18.63 -14.78
CA VAL A 665 29.25 18.47 -14.91
C VAL A 665 28.58 18.86 -13.63
N TYR A 666 27.72 19.85 -13.69
CA TYR A 666 26.96 20.39 -12.58
C TYR A 666 25.50 19.92 -12.69
N LEU A 667 25.04 19.17 -11.70
CA LEU A 667 23.65 18.70 -11.64
C LEU A 667 22.83 19.69 -10.82
N VAL A 668 21.72 20.17 -11.37
CA VAL A 668 20.74 21.02 -10.72
C VAL A 668 19.49 20.18 -10.46
N LEU A 669 19.12 20.01 -9.20
CA LEU A 669 17.94 19.27 -8.75
C LEU A 669 16.97 20.21 -8.04
N TYR A 670 15.69 19.88 -8.12
CA TYR A 670 14.63 20.60 -7.44
C TYR A 670 14.03 19.77 -6.32
N GLY A 671 13.70 20.46 -5.20
CA GLY A 671 13.12 19.86 -4.02
C GLY A 671 12.28 20.85 -3.23
N SER A 672 11.90 20.48 -2.03
CA SER A 672 11.20 21.35 -1.07
C SER A 672 11.55 20.95 0.35
N GLY A 673 11.53 21.91 1.28
CA GLY A 673 11.79 21.67 2.70
C GLY A 673 13.25 21.59 3.12
N LEU A 674 14.17 22.04 2.26
CA LEU A 674 15.63 22.04 2.51
C LEU A 674 16.16 23.40 2.95
N GLN A 675 15.48 24.52 2.66
CA GLN A 675 16.03 25.87 2.75
C GLN A 675 16.66 26.22 4.10
N ALA A 676 16.08 25.74 5.21
CA ALA A 676 16.58 26.04 6.55
C ALA A 676 17.91 25.33 6.87
N ALA A 677 18.32 24.31 6.10
CA ALA A 677 19.63 23.68 6.26
C ALA A 677 20.75 24.53 5.66
N GLY A 678 20.44 25.32 4.62
CA GLY A 678 21.44 26.04 3.84
C GLY A 678 22.46 25.09 3.20
N THR A 679 23.36 25.63 2.38
CA THR A 679 24.35 24.82 1.67
C THR A 679 25.26 24.01 2.59
N SER A 680 25.65 24.56 3.75
CA SER A 680 26.54 23.86 4.70
C SER A 680 25.87 22.71 5.46
N GLY A 681 24.53 22.73 5.56
CA GLY A 681 23.75 21.68 6.21
C GLY A 681 23.29 20.58 5.25
N VAL A 682 23.61 20.68 3.94
CA VAL A 682 23.21 19.70 2.94
C VAL A 682 24.42 18.90 2.46
N THR A 683 24.27 17.60 2.39
CA THR A 683 25.23 16.65 1.78
C THR A 683 24.52 15.83 0.71
N ALA A 684 25.29 15.35 -0.27
CA ALA A 684 24.75 14.51 -1.32
C ALA A 684 25.72 13.38 -1.69
N THR A 685 25.17 12.24 -2.07
CA THR A 685 25.93 11.15 -2.70
C THR A 685 25.30 10.81 -4.05
N VAL A 686 26.13 10.44 -5.02
CA VAL A 686 25.72 9.96 -6.33
C VAL A 686 26.38 8.59 -6.53
N ASN A 687 25.55 7.55 -6.73
CA ASN A 687 26.01 6.16 -6.77
C ASN A 687 26.89 5.78 -5.56
N GLY A 688 26.53 6.29 -4.39
CA GLY A 688 27.29 6.06 -3.13
C GLY A 688 28.54 6.91 -2.97
N ALA A 689 29.02 7.62 -4.00
CA ALA A 689 30.16 8.53 -3.91
C ALA A 689 29.71 9.94 -3.47
N ASN A 690 30.48 10.58 -2.60
CA ASN A 690 30.19 11.95 -2.19
C ASN A 690 30.25 12.91 -3.38
N ALA A 691 29.21 13.73 -3.54
CA ALA A 691 29.16 14.82 -4.49
C ALA A 691 29.28 16.15 -3.74
N GLN A 692 30.03 17.09 -4.30
CA GLN A 692 30.17 18.42 -3.70
C GLN A 692 28.87 19.22 -3.90
N VAL A 693 28.28 19.68 -2.79
CA VAL A 693 27.15 20.59 -2.82
C VAL A 693 27.65 22.01 -2.98
N LEU A 694 27.25 22.67 -4.06
CA LEU A 694 27.64 24.03 -4.37
C LEU A 694 26.59 25.05 -3.94
N TYR A 695 25.34 24.62 -3.93
CA TYR A 695 24.20 25.42 -3.47
C TYR A 695 23.12 24.48 -2.95
N ALA A 696 22.49 24.87 -1.86
CA ALA A 696 21.22 24.31 -1.40
C ALA A 696 20.41 25.41 -0.71
N GLY A 697 19.21 25.66 -1.20
CA GLY A 697 18.35 26.73 -0.68
C GLY A 697 17.20 27.07 -1.61
N PRO A 698 16.49 28.19 -1.36
CA PRO A 698 15.32 28.59 -2.14
C PRO A 698 15.66 28.81 -3.61
N GLN A 699 14.81 28.30 -4.51
CA GLN A 699 14.81 28.66 -5.92
C GLN A 699 13.99 29.96 -6.08
N THR A 700 14.60 31.09 -6.13
CA THR A 700 14.02 32.43 -5.91
C THR A 700 12.83 32.83 -6.78
N THR A 701 12.58 32.12 -7.90
CA THR A 701 11.46 32.42 -8.82
C THR A 701 10.14 31.79 -8.37
N PHE A 702 10.19 30.61 -7.75
CA PHE A 702 9.00 29.84 -7.38
C PHE A 702 8.88 29.69 -5.84
N PRO A 703 7.84 30.24 -5.21
CA PRO A 703 7.64 30.12 -3.77
C PRO A 703 7.64 28.64 -3.30
N GLY A 704 8.40 28.35 -2.25
CA GLY A 704 8.46 26.99 -1.65
C GLY A 704 9.30 25.97 -2.41
N LEU A 705 9.78 26.29 -3.61
CA LEU A 705 10.71 25.44 -4.36
C LEU A 705 12.13 25.64 -3.85
N ASP A 706 12.81 24.55 -3.55
CA ASP A 706 14.24 24.54 -3.23
C ASP A 706 15.05 23.98 -4.39
N GLN A 707 16.31 24.40 -4.47
CA GLN A 707 17.28 23.97 -5.48
C GLN A 707 18.55 23.44 -4.82
N VAL A 708 19.08 22.35 -5.36
CA VAL A 708 20.36 21.77 -4.95
C VAL A 708 21.27 21.64 -6.17
N ASN A 709 22.46 22.24 -6.11
CA ASN A 709 23.47 22.17 -7.16
C ASN A 709 24.63 21.29 -6.69
N LEU A 710 24.93 20.27 -7.47
CA LEU A 710 25.97 19.27 -7.19
C LEU A 710 27.04 19.30 -8.30
N LEU A 711 28.30 19.19 -7.93
CA LEU A 711 29.36 18.82 -8.87
C LEU A 711 29.41 17.30 -8.94
N LEU A 712 29.13 16.73 -10.12
CA LEU A 712 29.16 15.29 -10.34
C LEU A 712 30.60 14.78 -10.39
N PRO A 713 30.95 13.71 -9.67
CA PRO A 713 32.25 13.06 -9.80
C PRO A 713 32.46 12.51 -11.22
N SER A 714 33.62 12.77 -11.82
CA SER A 714 33.98 12.27 -13.18
C SER A 714 33.97 10.72 -13.24
N SER A 715 34.13 10.04 -12.12
CA SER A 715 34.07 8.56 -12.03
C SER A 715 32.69 7.97 -12.33
N LEU A 716 31.66 8.82 -12.52
CA LEU A 716 30.32 8.41 -12.92
C LEU A 716 30.18 8.13 -14.42
N ALA A 717 31.15 8.59 -15.27
CA ALA A 717 31.08 8.35 -16.70
C ALA A 717 30.86 6.87 -17.03
N GLY A 718 29.85 6.59 -17.86
CA GLY A 718 29.48 5.24 -18.29
C GLY A 718 28.78 4.37 -17.24
N LYS A 719 28.37 4.91 -16.07
CA LYS A 719 27.68 4.14 -15.02
C LYS A 719 26.21 3.87 -15.30
N GLY A 720 25.63 4.49 -16.34
CA GLY A 720 24.22 4.35 -16.64
C GLY A 720 23.32 4.99 -15.58
N ASN A 721 22.29 4.28 -15.14
CA ASN A 721 21.38 4.78 -14.11
C ASN A 721 22.05 4.78 -12.74
N VAL A 722 22.02 5.93 -12.07
CA VAL A 722 22.62 6.13 -10.75
C VAL A 722 21.66 6.87 -9.83
N ASN A 723 21.70 6.51 -8.54
CA ASN A 723 20.93 7.19 -7.49
C ASN A 723 21.65 8.44 -7.01
N VAL A 724 20.88 9.49 -6.79
CA VAL A 724 21.29 10.69 -6.05
C VAL A 724 20.53 10.72 -4.74
N GLN A 725 21.27 10.71 -3.63
CA GLN A 725 20.73 10.82 -2.29
C GLN A 725 21.12 12.16 -1.68
N VAL A 726 20.14 12.99 -1.40
CA VAL A 726 20.31 14.29 -0.71
C VAL A 726 19.96 14.11 0.76
N THR A 727 20.74 14.73 1.63
CA THR A 727 20.53 14.75 3.09
C THR A 727 20.61 16.17 3.59
N ALA A 728 19.61 16.65 4.34
CA ALA A 728 19.60 17.97 4.94
C ALA A 728 19.54 17.84 6.48
N ASN A 729 20.52 18.40 7.18
CA ASN A 729 20.64 18.30 8.66
C ASN A 729 20.47 16.86 9.17
N LYS A 730 21.09 15.90 8.49
CA LYS A 730 21.03 14.44 8.79
C LYS A 730 19.68 13.77 8.49
N ILE A 731 18.72 14.48 7.91
CA ILE A 731 17.45 13.92 7.46
C ILE A 731 17.58 13.61 5.97
N LEU A 732 17.33 12.34 5.60
CA LEU A 732 17.38 11.87 4.20
C LEU A 732 16.15 12.37 3.44
N ALA A 733 16.35 12.91 2.24
CA ALA A 733 15.27 13.06 1.26
C ALA A 733 14.96 11.71 0.59
N ASN A 734 13.85 11.62 -0.15
CA ASN A 734 13.66 10.53 -1.08
C ASN A 734 14.80 10.51 -2.11
N PRO A 735 15.32 9.31 -2.47
CA PRO A 735 16.31 9.21 -3.53
C PRO A 735 15.71 9.58 -4.88
N VAL A 736 16.54 10.16 -5.75
CA VAL A 736 16.17 10.41 -7.15
C VAL A 736 17.22 9.82 -8.07
N GLN A 737 16.86 9.59 -9.33
CA GLN A 737 17.68 8.91 -10.33
C GLN A 737 18.04 9.83 -11.46
N ILE A 738 19.25 9.68 -11.95
CA ILE A 738 19.75 10.23 -13.22
C ILE A 738 20.43 9.13 -14.03
N THR A 739 20.50 9.31 -15.34
CA THR A 739 21.29 8.45 -16.21
C THR A 739 22.54 9.21 -16.62
N VAL A 740 23.71 8.58 -16.58
CA VAL A 740 24.98 9.17 -16.99
C VAL A 740 25.67 8.28 -18.03
N GLN A 741 26.28 8.88 -19.06
CA GLN A 741 27.02 8.20 -20.13
C GLN A 741 28.46 8.68 -20.25
#